data_f72251630bdc7792995b2aac5e5a6d60
#
_entry.id   f72251630bdc7792995b2aac5e5a6d60
#
_cell.length_a   1.000
_cell.length_b   1.000
_cell.length_c   1.000
_cell.angle_alpha   90.00
_cell.angle_beta   90.00
_cell.angle_gamma   90.00
#
_symmetry.space_group_name_H-M   'P 1'
#
loop_
_entity.id
_entity.type
_entity.pdbx_description
1 polymer ?
#
loop_
_entity_poly.entity_id
_entity_poly.type
_entity_poly.pdbx_seq_one_letter_code
_entity_poly.pdbx_strand_id
1 'polypeptide(L)'
;MNTGMRQRVFGASLVLGALALGVRAAPVAAQQAGIEGTVTDQSTGQALEAARVVITGSNRIETTNRDGKYHFREVAEGNYQVRVLRLGYKPVTDSAHVAPGEAVVLDFKMEPAPVQLDEIVSTVTGEQRKLELGNAVSTIDAAKITEEAPITEFGNLLSGRAAGVTVQKAGGTTGSGTRIRIRGSNSVSLSNEPLYYIDGIRMEAGQTSSSLDIGGFGQGLGAAPSRINDINPEDIESIEIVKGPAAATLYGIQASNGVVRITTKRGRAGRPRWNLYSEVGGVHDASTYPINYNGRDNTAETGPDWDTFCIVQFELDGLCTQTSVSKFSPLNDPSTTPLKTGLRQQYGANVSGGNDLLTYFISGDYESEDGVFRLPALEEDSVLAADGTVPDNQLRPNTLTRLNLRANVGANVAANADIQASIGYISSDARFVENDNSFLTITGSGEASGVPEDINRGWFFIPAELFNELATQGTERFIGGITGNWRPKSWLSTRATLGYDVTNRNDVQFFPTGKSADYLEKRLGEKHDNRFQTTQTSVDVAATARFKLSPDWGSKTSVGGQFFRDQTDGNLAAGFILPAGSETISGAGRTEASDTALESRSLGSYIEQEMALKERLFITGALRFDDNSAFGENFNATVYPKASVSWLMSDEPFFSKGSFLSTLRLRGAYGVSGQQPGTNDALRYYSPVAGKRGGVGLTGVTFGNLGNVDLKPERSHELELGLDASMLKDRMSLEFTYFNKETKDALIQRNVDPSAGASDVQFFNLGRVKNYGVEMAINTRVVDSRDFSWDLALSGSVYENTLAEIGDGVGEIVFGFGLQRHVQGYPLGGYWARPITGFNDANHDGIIAADEVTVADNAAFRGRALPNKEASLNSTFALFGDRIRIGTQFDYRGGNYIDNAIESFRCTPVLNCRGLVDRTAPLEEQARAQAVLNEATEWGYFEPGWFVKLRELSVTWNAPSSWARNFRASRLSITLAGRNLFSIDDYSGVDPEINAFGQDNFATSDFESQPPVKYYTVRLNVGF
;
A
#
# COMPACT_ATOMS: atom_id res chain seq x y z
N MET A 1 36.76 1.42 10.70
CA MET A 1 37.77 0.43 11.13
C MET A 1 37.10 -0.93 11.32
N ASN A 2 37.53 -1.89 10.56
CA ASN A 2 36.99 -3.22 10.38
C ASN A 2 37.17 -4.13 11.60
N THR A 3 36.19 -4.35 12.44
CA THR A 3 36.10 -5.48 13.38
C THR A 3 34.74 -5.59 14.05
N GLY A 4 33.68 -5.84 13.31
CA GLY A 4 32.33 -6.04 13.86
C GLY A 4 31.51 -7.18 13.25
N MET A 5 32.06 -7.87 12.25
CA MET A 5 31.25 -8.76 11.37
C MET A 5 31.50 -10.27 11.59
N ARG A 6 31.96 -10.71 12.76
CA ARG A 6 32.33 -12.14 12.96
C ARG A 6 31.68 -12.86 14.13
N GLN A 7 30.67 -12.34 14.81
CA GLN A 7 30.08 -13.05 15.97
C GLN A 7 28.58 -13.30 15.98
N ARG A 8 27.84 -13.10 14.88
CA ARG A 8 26.39 -13.34 14.87
C ARG A 8 25.87 -14.45 13.93
N VAL A 9 26.76 -15.30 13.40
CA VAL A 9 26.38 -16.42 12.49
C VAL A 9 26.15 -17.75 13.22
N PHE A 10 26.26 -17.84 14.53
CA PHE A 10 26.22 -19.14 15.27
C PHE A 10 24.86 -19.47 15.92
N GLY A 11 23.83 -18.69 15.72
CA GLY A 11 22.49 -18.96 16.31
C GLY A 11 21.49 -19.73 15.45
N ALA A 12 21.70 -19.80 14.14
CA ALA A 12 20.70 -20.35 13.19
C ALA A 12 20.91 -21.83 12.81
N SER A 13 21.98 -22.49 13.29
CA SER A 13 22.35 -23.84 12.81
C SER A 13 21.74 -25.00 13.60
N LEU A 14 20.87 -24.76 14.58
CA LEU A 14 20.38 -25.81 15.49
C LEU A 14 18.94 -26.27 15.27
N VAL A 15 18.19 -25.67 14.34
CA VAL A 15 16.79 -26.06 14.07
C VAL A 15 16.62 -26.92 12.82
N LEU A 16 17.59 -26.94 11.91
CA LEU A 16 17.53 -27.77 10.69
C LEU A 16 18.06 -29.21 10.88
N GLY A 17 18.63 -29.55 12.01
CA GLY A 17 19.21 -30.88 12.27
C GLY A 17 18.28 -31.95 12.83
N ALA A 18 17.07 -31.60 13.24
CA ALA A 18 16.17 -32.53 13.96
C ALA A 18 15.10 -33.23 13.08
N LEU A 19 15.02 -32.92 11.78
CA LEU A 19 14.01 -33.50 10.87
C LEU A 19 14.55 -34.63 9.95
N ALA A 20 15.80 -35.07 10.10
CA ALA A 20 16.42 -36.04 9.19
C ALA A 20 16.54 -37.48 9.72
N LEU A 21 15.92 -37.83 10.84
CA LEU A 21 16.02 -39.17 11.39
C LEU A 21 14.63 -39.79 11.58
N GLY A 22 14.26 -40.66 10.65
CA GLY A 22 13.34 -41.74 10.96
C GLY A 22 12.10 -41.91 10.10
N VAL A 23 12.22 -42.19 8.80
CA VAL A 23 11.22 -43.04 8.14
C VAL A 23 11.93 -44.01 7.21
N ARG A 24 12.13 -45.23 7.67
CA ARG A 24 12.28 -46.39 6.79
C ARG A 24 10.88 -46.93 6.51
N ALA A 25 10.35 -46.68 5.33
CA ALA A 25 9.19 -47.37 4.83
C ALA A 25 9.60 -48.30 3.69
N ALA A 26 9.31 -49.56 3.86
CA ALA A 26 9.40 -50.56 2.81
C ALA A 26 8.31 -50.33 1.78
N PRO A 27 8.51 -50.57 0.47
CA PRO A 27 7.49 -50.37 -0.53
C PRO A 27 6.55 -51.57 -0.53
N VAL A 28 5.29 -51.32 -0.17
CA VAL A 28 4.16 -52.19 -0.60
C VAL A 28 3.45 -51.44 -1.71
N ALA A 29 3.67 -51.87 -2.92
CA ALA A 29 2.89 -51.44 -4.06
C ALA A 29 1.49 -52.08 -4.00
N ALA A 30 0.54 -51.42 -3.37
CA ALA A 30 -0.86 -51.65 -3.60
C ALA A 30 -1.33 -50.64 -4.64
N GLN A 31 -1.85 -51.08 -5.77
CA GLN A 31 -2.55 -50.20 -6.71
C GLN A 31 -3.76 -49.61 -5.97
N GLN A 32 -3.70 -48.34 -5.67
CA GLN A 32 -4.75 -47.60 -4.98
C GLN A 32 -5.68 -47.00 -6.05
N ALA A 33 -7.01 -47.16 -5.84
CA ALA A 33 -8.01 -46.52 -6.67
C ALA A 33 -7.82 -45.00 -6.68
N GLY A 34 -7.84 -44.39 -7.85
CA GLY A 34 -7.58 -42.95 -7.99
C GLY A 34 -8.14 -42.37 -9.30
N ILE A 35 -8.04 -41.06 -9.44
CA ILE A 35 -8.32 -40.37 -10.70
C ILE A 35 -7.05 -39.57 -11.06
N GLU A 36 -6.50 -39.81 -12.24
CA GLU A 36 -5.36 -39.11 -12.76
C GLU A 36 -5.58 -38.66 -14.21
N GLY A 37 -4.78 -37.74 -14.69
CA GLY A 37 -4.88 -37.27 -16.08
C GLY A 37 -4.03 -36.06 -16.38
N THR A 38 -4.20 -35.54 -17.60
CA THR A 38 -3.46 -34.38 -18.09
C THR A 38 -4.41 -33.28 -18.52
N VAL A 39 -4.08 -32.04 -18.22
CA VAL A 39 -4.81 -30.84 -18.67
C VAL A 39 -3.97 -30.11 -19.71
N THR A 40 -4.53 -29.87 -20.89
CA THR A 40 -3.86 -29.22 -21.99
C THR A 40 -4.67 -28.07 -22.57
N ASP A 41 -4.02 -27.09 -23.15
CA ASP A 41 -4.64 -26.03 -23.95
C ASP A 41 -5.18 -26.61 -25.25
N GLN A 42 -6.43 -26.36 -25.55
CA GLN A 42 -7.11 -26.92 -26.72
C GLN A 42 -6.55 -26.36 -28.06
N SER A 43 -6.07 -25.12 -28.05
CA SER A 43 -5.61 -24.43 -29.25
C SER A 43 -4.13 -24.73 -29.56
N THR A 44 -3.29 -24.84 -28.54
CA THR A 44 -1.84 -25.01 -28.66
C THR A 44 -1.36 -26.43 -28.36
N GLY A 45 -2.17 -27.24 -27.68
CA GLY A 45 -1.79 -28.57 -27.20
C GLY A 45 -0.77 -28.55 -26.07
N GLN A 46 -0.40 -27.38 -25.55
CA GLN A 46 0.53 -27.26 -24.45
C GLN A 46 -0.08 -27.71 -23.14
N ALA A 47 0.72 -28.31 -22.28
CA ALA A 47 0.33 -28.69 -20.93
C ALA A 47 0.00 -27.45 -20.10
N LEU A 48 -1.11 -27.48 -19.39
CA LEU A 48 -1.57 -26.40 -18.55
C LEU A 48 -1.14 -26.64 -17.10
N GLU A 49 -0.11 -25.94 -16.69
CA GLU A 49 0.32 -25.87 -15.29
C GLU A 49 -0.66 -25.04 -14.46
N ALA A 50 -0.80 -25.34 -13.17
CA ALA A 50 -1.66 -24.60 -12.23
C ALA A 50 -3.16 -24.67 -12.51
N ALA A 51 -3.63 -25.58 -13.33
CA ALA A 51 -5.04 -25.85 -13.44
C ALA A 51 -5.53 -26.59 -12.16
N ARG A 52 -6.55 -26.06 -11.52
CA ARG A 52 -7.18 -26.69 -10.36
C ARG A 52 -8.19 -27.73 -10.81
N VAL A 53 -7.99 -28.95 -10.38
CA VAL A 53 -8.87 -30.07 -10.67
C VAL A 53 -9.67 -30.38 -9.41
N VAL A 54 -10.98 -30.31 -9.50
CA VAL A 54 -11.89 -30.44 -8.35
C VAL A 54 -12.85 -31.60 -8.57
N ILE A 55 -12.97 -32.48 -7.59
CA ILE A 55 -14.05 -33.44 -7.56
C ILE A 55 -15.31 -32.74 -7.04
N THR A 56 -16.27 -32.49 -7.92
CA THR A 56 -17.50 -31.74 -7.59
C THR A 56 -18.30 -32.42 -6.46
N GLY A 57 -18.71 -31.62 -5.48
CA GLY A 57 -19.42 -32.13 -4.29
C GLY A 57 -18.51 -32.73 -3.21
N SER A 58 -17.19 -32.62 -3.38
CA SER A 58 -16.19 -33.00 -2.37
C SER A 58 -15.22 -31.83 -2.09
N ASN A 59 -14.43 -31.94 -1.02
CA ASN A 59 -13.37 -30.97 -0.71
C ASN A 59 -12.01 -31.33 -1.35
N ARG A 60 -12.01 -32.21 -2.34
CA ARG A 60 -10.78 -32.71 -2.96
C ARG A 60 -10.44 -31.83 -4.15
N ILE A 61 -9.30 -31.18 -4.04
CA ILE A 61 -8.75 -30.29 -5.07
C ILE A 61 -7.30 -30.71 -5.28
N GLU A 62 -6.94 -30.92 -6.53
CA GLU A 62 -5.56 -31.11 -6.96
C GLU A 62 -5.20 -30.00 -7.94
N THR A 63 -3.92 -29.73 -8.06
CA THR A 63 -3.41 -28.72 -8.99
C THR A 63 -2.47 -29.39 -9.99
N THR A 64 -2.66 -29.12 -11.27
CA THR A 64 -1.79 -29.71 -12.30
C THR A 64 -0.36 -29.19 -12.16
N ASN A 65 0.58 -30.10 -12.37
CA ASN A 65 1.97 -29.75 -12.54
C ASN A 65 2.22 -29.14 -13.93
N ARG A 66 3.47 -28.79 -14.27
CA ARG A 66 3.82 -28.20 -15.60
C ARG A 66 3.61 -29.12 -16.79
N ASP A 67 3.69 -30.41 -16.57
CA ASP A 67 3.33 -31.37 -17.62
C ASP A 67 1.80 -31.51 -17.75
N GLY A 68 1.06 -30.63 -17.07
CA GLY A 68 -0.39 -30.62 -16.99
C GLY A 68 -0.99 -31.77 -16.20
N LYS A 69 -0.19 -32.56 -15.48
CA LYS A 69 -0.66 -33.79 -14.81
C LYS A 69 -1.22 -33.50 -13.43
N TYR A 70 -2.30 -34.21 -13.07
CA TYR A 70 -2.90 -34.24 -11.75
C TYR A 70 -3.18 -35.66 -11.30
N HIS A 71 -3.33 -35.90 -9.98
CA HIS A 71 -3.57 -37.22 -9.44
C HIS A 71 -4.31 -37.14 -8.09
N PHE A 72 -5.53 -37.66 -8.04
CA PHE A 72 -6.28 -37.94 -6.81
C PHE A 72 -6.04 -39.35 -6.36
N ARG A 73 -5.45 -39.55 -5.20
CA ARG A 73 -5.25 -40.87 -4.59
C ARG A 73 -6.45 -41.26 -3.72
N GLU A 74 -6.64 -42.56 -3.53
CA GLU A 74 -7.66 -43.10 -2.61
C GLU A 74 -9.05 -42.48 -2.83
N VAL A 75 -9.49 -42.51 -4.07
CA VAL A 75 -10.87 -42.16 -4.41
C VAL A 75 -11.71 -43.40 -4.21
N ALA A 76 -12.76 -43.34 -3.36
CA ALA A 76 -13.67 -44.45 -3.13
C ALA A 76 -14.37 -44.86 -4.42
N GLU A 77 -14.84 -46.08 -4.50
CA GLU A 77 -15.69 -46.53 -5.66
C GLU A 77 -16.90 -45.58 -5.81
N GLY A 78 -17.22 -45.22 -7.05
CA GLY A 78 -18.35 -44.36 -7.33
C GLY A 78 -18.24 -43.57 -8.63
N ASN A 79 -19.30 -42.84 -8.92
CA ASN A 79 -19.33 -41.89 -10.03
C ASN A 79 -19.01 -40.48 -9.53
N TYR A 80 -18.03 -39.87 -10.15
CA TYR A 80 -17.56 -38.51 -9.77
C TYR A 80 -17.64 -37.58 -10.97
N GLN A 81 -18.03 -36.35 -10.73
CA GLN A 81 -17.81 -35.27 -11.68
C GLN A 81 -16.51 -34.57 -11.32
N VAL A 82 -15.60 -34.55 -12.28
CA VAL A 82 -14.30 -33.87 -12.13
C VAL A 82 -14.31 -32.60 -12.96
N ARG A 83 -14.07 -31.49 -12.34
CA ARG A 83 -14.08 -30.18 -12.97
C ARG A 83 -12.68 -29.57 -12.92
N VAL A 84 -12.23 -29.01 -14.04
CA VAL A 84 -10.95 -28.35 -14.17
C VAL A 84 -11.17 -26.85 -14.32
N LEU A 85 -10.43 -26.09 -13.55
CA LEU A 85 -10.49 -24.63 -13.45
C LEU A 85 -9.08 -24.07 -13.62
N ARG A 86 -8.92 -23.07 -14.46
CA ARG A 86 -7.68 -22.31 -14.60
C ARG A 86 -7.97 -20.88 -15.02
N LEU A 87 -7.24 -19.93 -14.42
CA LEU A 87 -7.35 -18.52 -14.79
C LEU A 87 -7.01 -18.33 -16.29
N GLY A 88 -7.89 -17.67 -17.03
CA GLY A 88 -7.77 -17.51 -18.48
C GLY A 88 -8.33 -18.64 -19.35
N TYR A 89 -9.00 -19.65 -18.77
CA TYR A 89 -9.56 -20.79 -19.50
C TYR A 89 -11.01 -21.07 -19.12
N LYS A 90 -11.81 -21.60 -20.06
CA LYS A 90 -13.15 -22.10 -19.78
C LYS A 90 -13.07 -23.32 -18.88
N PRO A 91 -13.89 -23.39 -17.83
CA PRO A 91 -13.99 -24.59 -17.02
C PRO A 91 -14.48 -25.78 -17.86
N VAL A 92 -13.86 -26.93 -17.65
CA VAL A 92 -14.30 -28.21 -18.29
C VAL A 92 -14.69 -29.19 -17.20
N THR A 93 -15.80 -29.86 -17.37
CA THR A 93 -16.28 -30.92 -16.45
C THR A 93 -16.48 -32.20 -17.21
N ASP A 94 -15.99 -33.31 -16.64
CA ASP A 94 -16.21 -34.66 -17.18
C ASP A 94 -16.47 -35.66 -16.05
N SER A 95 -16.96 -36.82 -16.37
CA SER A 95 -17.38 -37.84 -15.41
C SER A 95 -16.35 -38.95 -15.31
N ALA A 96 -15.94 -39.33 -14.10
CA ALA A 96 -15.10 -40.50 -13.83
C ALA A 96 -15.88 -41.56 -13.06
N HIS A 97 -15.84 -42.80 -13.54
CA HIS A 97 -16.31 -43.95 -12.78
C HIS A 97 -15.14 -44.71 -12.19
N VAL A 98 -15.00 -44.66 -10.88
CA VAL A 98 -13.90 -45.30 -10.15
C VAL A 98 -14.35 -46.68 -9.70
N ALA A 99 -13.72 -47.73 -10.23
CA ALA A 99 -13.89 -49.10 -9.76
C ALA A 99 -12.91 -49.45 -8.62
N PRO A 100 -13.20 -50.48 -7.79
CA PRO A 100 -12.33 -50.89 -6.71
C PRO A 100 -10.91 -51.25 -7.18
N GLY A 101 -9.88 -50.54 -6.70
CA GLY A 101 -8.47 -50.83 -7.00
C GLY A 101 -7.97 -50.35 -8.36
N GLU A 102 -8.74 -49.57 -9.11
CA GLU A 102 -8.41 -49.11 -10.47
C GLU A 102 -8.21 -47.58 -10.48
N ALA A 103 -7.16 -47.12 -11.16
CA ALA A 103 -6.97 -45.72 -11.43
C ALA A 103 -7.61 -45.30 -12.76
N VAL A 104 -8.48 -44.30 -12.73
CA VAL A 104 -9.15 -43.76 -13.91
C VAL A 104 -8.32 -42.63 -14.50
N VAL A 105 -7.97 -42.76 -15.80
CA VAL A 105 -7.30 -41.68 -16.53
C VAL A 105 -8.34 -40.77 -17.16
N LEU A 106 -8.31 -39.45 -16.83
CA LEU A 106 -9.25 -38.46 -17.32
C LEU A 106 -8.51 -37.23 -17.81
N ASP A 107 -8.35 -37.07 -19.13
CA ASP A 107 -7.61 -35.96 -19.74
C ASP A 107 -8.57 -34.83 -20.13
N PHE A 108 -8.14 -33.59 -19.90
CA PHE A 108 -8.92 -32.39 -20.19
C PHE A 108 -8.24 -31.51 -21.22
N LYS A 109 -9.03 -30.98 -22.15
CA LYS A 109 -8.59 -29.90 -23.07
C LYS A 109 -9.37 -28.64 -22.73
N MET A 110 -8.66 -27.60 -22.33
CA MET A 110 -9.27 -26.34 -21.93
C MET A 110 -9.17 -25.30 -23.05
N GLU A 111 -10.28 -24.61 -23.29
CA GLU A 111 -10.35 -23.51 -24.25
C GLU A 111 -10.00 -22.19 -23.52
N PRO A 112 -9.07 -21.37 -24.06
CA PRO A 112 -8.78 -20.06 -23.47
C PRO A 112 -10.01 -19.17 -23.40
N ALA A 113 -10.25 -18.53 -22.24
CA ALA A 113 -11.32 -17.57 -22.04
C ALA A 113 -10.88 -16.48 -21.06
N PRO A 114 -11.11 -15.20 -21.35
CA PRO A 114 -10.65 -14.09 -20.51
C PRO A 114 -11.41 -13.95 -19.19
N VAL A 115 -12.46 -14.75 -18.97
CA VAL A 115 -13.36 -14.62 -17.81
C VAL A 115 -13.61 -15.93 -17.12
N GLN A 116 -13.54 -15.89 -15.77
CA GLN A 116 -13.86 -17.03 -14.92
C GLN A 116 -14.85 -16.64 -13.82
N LEU A 117 -16.06 -17.12 -13.92
CA LEU A 117 -17.01 -17.15 -12.79
C LEU A 117 -16.73 -18.33 -11.82
N ASP A 118 -15.98 -19.32 -12.26
CA ASP A 118 -15.59 -20.48 -11.46
C ASP A 118 -14.23 -20.36 -10.78
N GLU A 119 -13.69 -19.15 -10.72
CA GLU A 119 -12.47 -18.83 -9.99
C GLU A 119 -12.62 -19.23 -8.51
N ILE A 120 -11.61 -19.91 -8.00
CA ILE A 120 -11.57 -20.27 -6.58
C ILE A 120 -10.93 -19.12 -5.82
N VAL A 121 -11.68 -18.59 -4.88
CA VAL A 121 -11.27 -17.54 -3.97
C VAL A 121 -11.03 -18.16 -2.61
N SER A 122 -9.92 -17.84 -1.98
CA SER A 122 -9.69 -18.22 -0.59
C SER A 122 -10.49 -17.32 0.35
N THR A 123 -11.17 -17.89 1.31
CA THR A 123 -11.93 -17.17 2.35
C THR A 123 -11.52 -17.65 3.74
N VAL A 124 -12.00 -17.00 4.79
CA VAL A 124 -11.80 -17.46 6.19
C VAL A 124 -12.34 -18.88 6.38
N THR A 125 -13.46 -19.20 5.74
CA THR A 125 -14.09 -20.52 5.82
C THR A 125 -13.48 -21.58 4.89
N GLY A 126 -12.41 -21.20 4.16
CA GLY A 126 -11.71 -22.05 3.20
C GLY A 126 -11.84 -21.58 1.77
N GLU A 127 -11.45 -22.43 0.83
CA GLU A 127 -11.58 -22.15 -0.59
C GLU A 127 -13.04 -22.25 -1.05
N GLN A 128 -13.51 -21.24 -1.80
CA GLN A 128 -14.86 -21.15 -2.35
C GLN A 128 -14.79 -20.73 -3.81
N ARG A 129 -15.77 -21.15 -4.60
CA ARG A 129 -15.90 -20.64 -5.97
C ARG A 129 -16.41 -19.19 -5.93
N LYS A 130 -15.86 -18.32 -6.74
CA LYS A 130 -16.30 -16.90 -6.84
C LYS A 130 -17.80 -16.80 -7.08
N LEU A 131 -18.38 -17.75 -7.82
CA LEU A 131 -19.82 -17.80 -8.09
C LEU A 131 -20.69 -18.06 -6.84
N GLU A 132 -20.14 -18.64 -5.76
CA GLU A 132 -20.86 -18.86 -4.49
C GLU A 132 -20.97 -17.58 -3.67
N LEU A 133 -20.09 -16.61 -3.91
CA LEU A 133 -20.00 -15.39 -3.13
C LEU A 133 -21.01 -14.34 -3.60
N GLY A 134 -21.85 -13.85 -2.69
CA GLY A 134 -22.79 -12.76 -2.99
C GLY A 134 -22.17 -11.37 -2.95
N ASN A 135 -20.92 -11.23 -2.50
CA ASN A 135 -20.16 -9.97 -2.39
C ASN A 135 -19.07 -9.85 -3.46
N ALA A 136 -18.56 -8.63 -3.65
CA ALA A 136 -17.45 -8.37 -4.57
C ALA A 136 -16.11 -8.81 -3.98
N VAL A 137 -15.34 -9.56 -4.79
CA VAL A 137 -13.93 -9.86 -4.53
C VAL A 137 -13.16 -9.64 -5.82
N SER A 138 -12.10 -8.84 -5.77
CA SER A 138 -11.19 -8.66 -6.91
C SER A 138 -9.98 -9.56 -6.72
N THR A 139 -9.55 -10.25 -7.77
CA THR A 139 -8.35 -11.09 -7.78
C THR A 139 -7.35 -10.52 -8.78
N ILE A 140 -6.09 -10.44 -8.36
CA ILE A 140 -4.95 -9.99 -9.17
C ILE A 140 -4.00 -11.18 -9.29
N ASP A 141 -3.69 -11.59 -10.51
CA ASP A 141 -2.67 -12.60 -10.83
C ASP A 141 -1.29 -11.94 -10.79
N ALA A 142 -0.70 -11.89 -9.60
CA ALA A 142 0.59 -11.24 -9.38
C ALA A 142 1.72 -11.98 -10.09
N ALA A 143 1.66 -13.32 -10.16
CA ALA A 143 2.66 -14.12 -10.84
C ALA A 143 2.73 -13.80 -12.33
N LYS A 144 1.60 -13.59 -12.99
CA LYS A 144 1.56 -13.17 -14.39
C LYS A 144 2.12 -11.76 -14.57
N ILE A 145 1.75 -10.83 -13.72
CA ILE A 145 2.20 -9.43 -13.81
C ILE A 145 3.72 -9.34 -13.65
N THR A 146 4.30 -10.01 -12.65
CA THR A 146 5.76 -10.00 -12.43
C THR A 146 6.54 -10.72 -13.54
N GLU A 147 5.91 -11.63 -14.29
CA GLU A 147 6.49 -12.20 -15.50
C GLU A 147 6.51 -11.22 -16.70
N GLU A 148 5.51 -10.33 -16.77
CA GLU A 148 5.32 -9.40 -17.90
C GLU A 148 6.07 -8.09 -17.70
N ALA A 149 6.21 -7.61 -16.46
CA ALA A 149 6.87 -6.36 -16.14
C ALA A 149 7.58 -6.40 -14.78
N PRO A 150 8.73 -5.72 -14.64
CA PRO A 150 9.37 -5.48 -13.36
C PRO A 150 8.47 -4.68 -12.42
N ILE A 151 8.26 -5.16 -11.21
CA ILE A 151 7.45 -4.51 -10.18
C ILE A 151 8.36 -4.11 -9.02
N THR A 152 8.52 -2.82 -8.79
CA THR A 152 9.47 -2.28 -7.82
C THR A 152 8.97 -2.41 -6.37
N GLU A 153 7.66 -2.35 -6.13
CA GLU A 153 7.06 -2.40 -4.80
C GLU A 153 5.64 -2.98 -4.83
N PHE A 154 5.14 -3.41 -3.68
CA PHE A 154 3.83 -4.04 -3.54
C PHE A 154 2.67 -3.15 -4.03
N GLY A 155 2.69 -1.85 -3.73
CA GLY A 155 1.66 -0.91 -4.16
C GLY A 155 1.46 -0.88 -5.68
N ASN A 156 2.54 -1.10 -6.44
CA ASN A 156 2.49 -1.14 -7.91
C ASN A 156 1.75 -2.38 -8.47
N LEU A 157 1.62 -3.46 -7.69
CA LEU A 157 0.78 -4.60 -8.06
C LEU A 157 -0.72 -4.28 -7.96
N LEU A 158 -1.10 -3.36 -7.08
CA LEU A 158 -2.50 -3.02 -6.84
C LEU A 158 -2.96 -1.84 -7.69
N SER A 159 -2.07 -0.87 -7.92
CA SER A 159 -2.41 0.39 -8.60
C SER A 159 -3.01 0.15 -9.98
N GLY A 160 -4.23 0.65 -10.19
CA GLY A 160 -4.96 0.56 -11.46
C GLY A 160 -5.39 -0.86 -11.87
N ARG A 161 -5.35 -1.86 -10.98
CA ARG A 161 -5.71 -3.26 -11.31
C ARG A 161 -6.96 -3.76 -10.59
N ALA A 162 -7.47 -3.01 -9.63
CA ALA A 162 -8.71 -3.34 -8.93
C ALA A 162 -9.58 -2.09 -8.79
N ALA A 163 -10.81 -2.13 -9.28
CA ALA A 163 -11.76 -1.02 -9.15
C ALA A 163 -12.04 -0.71 -7.67
N GLY A 164 -12.11 0.57 -7.29
CA GLY A 164 -12.37 1.02 -5.92
C GLY A 164 -11.21 0.82 -4.95
N VAL A 165 -9.99 0.60 -5.46
CA VAL A 165 -8.75 0.49 -4.67
C VAL A 165 -7.81 1.61 -5.07
N THR A 166 -7.68 2.58 -4.20
CA THR A 166 -6.77 3.72 -4.35
C THR A 166 -5.42 3.40 -3.72
N VAL A 167 -4.34 3.59 -4.46
CA VAL A 167 -2.98 3.45 -3.97
C VAL A 167 -2.28 4.80 -4.08
N GLN A 168 -1.84 5.36 -2.97
CA GLN A 168 -1.13 6.62 -2.91
C GLN A 168 0.28 6.40 -2.35
N LYS A 169 1.28 6.98 -3.01
CA LYS A 169 2.64 7.05 -2.50
C LYS A 169 2.84 8.30 -1.66
N ALA A 170 3.75 8.25 -0.72
CA ALA A 170 4.17 9.41 0.05
C ALA A 170 4.97 10.41 -0.80
N GLY A 171 5.76 9.93 -1.75
CA GLY A 171 6.61 10.76 -2.61
C GLY A 171 7.51 9.92 -3.51
N GLY A 172 8.51 10.55 -4.11
CA GLY A 172 9.50 9.92 -5.00
C GLY A 172 10.74 9.36 -4.29
N THR A 173 10.90 9.62 -3.00
CA THR A 173 12.05 9.18 -2.20
C THR A 173 12.11 7.66 -2.13
N THR A 174 13.28 7.09 -2.40
CA THR A 174 13.51 5.64 -2.31
C THR A 174 13.23 5.14 -0.88
N GLY A 175 12.42 4.07 -0.78
CA GLY A 175 11.99 3.51 0.50
C GLY A 175 10.72 4.14 1.09
N SER A 176 10.16 5.19 0.47
CA SER A 176 8.92 5.81 0.94
C SER A 176 7.73 4.84 0.94
N GLY A 177 6.79 5.09 1.83
CA GLY A 177 5.65 4.21 2.06
C GLY A 177 4.52 4.37 1.05
N THR A 178 3.57 3.46 1.16
CA THR A 178 2.37 3.40 0.31
C THR A 178 1.13 3.32 1.19
N ARG A 179 0.13 4.15 0.90
CA ARG A 179 -1.20 4.14 1.52
C ARG A 179 -2.22 3.48 0.59
N ILE A 180 -3.03 2.56 1.12
CA ILE A 180 -4.08 1.88 0.36
C ILE A 180 -5.43 2.19 0.98
N ARG A 181 -6.41 2.55 0.14
CA ARG A 181 -7.81 2.79 0.52
C ARG A 181 -8.73 1.92 -0.34
N ILE A 182 -9.77 1.39 0.27
CA ILE A 182 -10.82 0.62 -0.41
C ILE A 182 -12.16 1.31 -0.20
N ARG A 183 -12.77 1.80 -1.28
CA ARG A 183 -14.08 2.51 -1.26
C ARG A 183 -14.10 3.76 -0.37
N GLY A 184 -12.99 4.50 -0.35
CA GLY A 184 -12.86 5.75 0.40
C GLY A 184 -12.63 5.58 1.90
N SER A 185 -12.73 6.68 2.65
CA SER A 185 -12.49 6.74 4.10
C SER A 185 -13.79 6.52 4.89
N ASN A 186 -13.72 5.76 5.97
CA ASN A 186 -14.88 5.29 6.74
C ASN A 186 -14.89 5.80 8.18
N SER A 187 -13.71 6.04 8.75
CA SER A 187 -13.53 6.57 10.10
C SER A 187 -13.00 7.99 10.05
N VAL A 188 -13.40 8.80 11.01
CA VAL A 188 -12.89 10.17 11.19
C VAL A 188 -11.54 10.15 11.91
N SER A 189 -11.41 9.34 12.96
CA SER A 189 -10.23 9.36 13.85
C SER A 189 -9.36 8.11 13.79
N LEU A 190 -9.88 6.97 13.28
CA LEU A 190 -9.14 5.72 13.19
C LEU A 190 -8.54 5.53 11.80
N SER A 191 -7.61 4.57 11.69
CA SER A 191 -7.02 4.21 10.39
C SER A 191 -8.08 3.79 9.38
N ASN A 192 -7.92 4.22 8.14
CA ASN A 192 -8.76 3.83 7.01
C ASN A 192 -8.09 2.78 6.10
N GLU A 193 -7.00 2.15 6.54
CA GLU A 193 -6.31 1.10 5.78
C GLU A 193 -6.98 -0.27 5.91
N PRO A 194 -6.90 -1.12 4.87
CA PRO A 194 -7.40 -2.49 4.96
C PRO A 194 -6.51 -3.37 5.85
N LEU A 195 -7.04 -4.51 6.27
CA LEU A 195 -6.25 -5.58 6.90
C LEU A 195 -5.46 -6.35 5.86
N TYR A 196 -4.28 -6.85 6.24
CA TYR A 196 -3.43 -7.65 5.38
C TYR A 196 -3.20 -9.03 5.94
N TYR A 197 -3.26 -10.02 5.04
CA TYR A 197 -2.97 -11.41 5.34
C TYR A 197 -2.01 -11.97 4.29
N ILE A 198 -0.99 -12.70 4.72
CA ILE A 198 -0.10 -13.47 3.86
C ILE A 198 -0.18 -14.96 4.20
N ASP A 199 -0.57 -15.80 3.25
CA ASP A 199 -0.81 -17.24 3.44
C ASP A 199 -1.74 -17.58 4.62
N GLY A 200 -2.67 -16.68 4.97
CA GLY A 200 -3.60 -16.81 6.09
C GLY A 200 -3.07 -16.28 7.43
N ILE A 201 -1.84 -15.78 7.48
CA ILE A 201 -1.24 -15.13 8.65
C ILE A 201 -1.58 -13.64 8.59
N ARG A 202 -2.16 -13.10 9.66
CA ARG A 202 -2.33 -11.66 9.79
C ARG A 202 -0.96 -11.01 9.96
N MET A 203 -0.72 -9.92 9.25
CA MET A 203 0.57 -9.25 9.25
C MET A 203 0.44 -7.76 9.55
N GLU A 204 1.47 -7.19 10.15
CA GLU A 204 1.64 -5.76 10.23
C GLU A 204 1.95 -5.21 8.83
N ALA A 205 1.18 -4.22 8.42
CA ALA A 205 1.35 -3.61 7.10
C ALA A 205 1.24 -2.08 7.14
N GLY A 206 0.70 -1.57 8.23
CA GLY A 206 0.46 -0.13 8.42
C GLY A 206 1.75 0.68 8.53
N GLN A 207 1.54 1.96 8.50
CA GLN A 207 2.54 3.00 8.66
C GLN A 207 3.06 3.09 10.10
N THR A 208 2.81 2.16 10.96
CA THR A 208 3.11 2.29 12.37
C THR A 208 4.53 2.78 12.60
N SER A 209 4.56 4.11 12.56
CA SER A 209 5.57 4.91 13.19
C SER A 209 7.01 4.68 12.72
N SER A 210 7.39 5.38 11.68
CA SER A 210 8.76 5.88 11.72
C SER A 210 8.84 6.80 12.96
N SER A 211 9.84 6.60 13.80
CA SER A 211 10.21 7.59 14.80
C SER A 211 11.28 8.53 14.25
N LEU A 212 11.59 8.42 12.95
CA LEU A 212 12.41 9.33 12.21
C LEU A 212 11.57 10.58 11.89
N ASP A 213 12.08 11.72 12.27
CA ASP A 213 11.52 13.02 11.92
C ASP A 213 12.06 13.44 10.54
N ILE A 214 11.68 12.69 9.51
CA ILE A 214 12.08 12.96 8.12
C ILE A 214 11.08 13.84 7.36
N GLY A 215 10.09 14.37 8.07
CA GLY A 215 9.07 15.25 7.55
C GLY A 215 9.05 16.63 8.18
N GLY A 216 10.08 17.04 8.92
CA GLY A 216 10.18 18.34 9.57
C GLY A 216 9.09 18.65 10.60
N PHE A 217 9.31 19.64 11.46
CA PHE A 217 8.39 20.12 12.49
C PHE A 217 7.77 19.05 13.40
N GLY A 218 8.42 17.88 13.58
CA GLY A 218 7.95 16.83 14.47
C GLY A 218 6.67 16.15 14.04
N GLN A 219 6.27 16.29 12.78
CA GLN A 219 5.04 15.67 12.24
C GLN A 219 5.21 14.19 11.86
N GLY A 220 6.44 13.74 11.59
CA GLY A 220 6.78 12.33 11.34
C GLY A 220 5.98 11.62 10.24
N LEU A 221 5.34 12.37 9.36
CA LEU A 221 4.32 11.86 8.45
C LEU A 221 4.82 11.68 7.01
N GLY A 222 5.93 12.31 6.64
CA GLY A 222 6.42 12.37 5.27
C GLY A 222 6.69 11.03 4.60
N ALA A 223 7.89 10.83 4.13
CA ALA A 223 8.31 9.62 3.41
C ALA A 223 8.41 8.35 4.28
N ALA A 224 7.72 8.28 5.42
CA ALA A 224 7.75 7.13 6.33
C ALA A 224 7.51 5.79 5.62
N PRO A 225 8.37 4.78 5.80
CA PRO A 225 8.23 3.51 5.12
C PRO A 225 7.00 2.72 5.58
N SER A 226 6.38 2.00 4.67
CA SER A 226 5.23 1.12 4.92
C SER A 226 5.67 -0.33 4.98
N ARG A 227 5.22 -1.08 6.00
CA ARG A 227 5.58 -2.50 6.18
C ARG A 227 5.02 -3.43 5.11
N ILE A 228 4.03 -2.98 4.33
CA ILE A 228 3.53 -3.74 3.17
C ILE A 228 4.58 -3.82 2.05
N ASN A 229 5.45 -2.80 1.93
CA ASN A 229 6.51 -2.79 0.94
C ASN A 229 7.68 -3.73 1.29
N ASP A 230 7.71 -4.31 2.49
CA ASP A 230 8.69 -5.35 2.85
C ASP A 230 8.49 -6.64 2.03
N ILE A 231 7.25 -6.89 1.52
CA ILE A 231 6.93 -8.11 0.79
C ILE A 231 7.47 -8.03 -0.63
N ASN A 232 8.28 -9.03 -1.02
CA ASN A 232 8.77 -9.14 -2.37
C ASN A 232 7.63 -9.51 -3.36
N PRO A 233 7.32 -8.67 -4.35
CA PRO A 233 6.32 -8.98 -5.38
C PRO A 233 6.57 -10.29 -6.12
N GLU A 234 7.84 -10.70 -6.28
CA GLU A 234 8.23 -11.92 -6.97
C GLU A 234 7.84 -13.22 -6.24
N ASP A 235 7.57 -13.16 -4.95
CA ASP A 235 7.11 -14.30 -4.17
C ASP A 235 5.59 -14.50 -4.23
N ILE A 236 4.85 -13.53 -4.77
CA ILE A 236 3.39 -13.52 -4.77
C ILE A 236 2.84 -14.32 -5.96
N GLU A 237 1.88 -15.21 -5.72
CA GLU A 237 1.10 -15.89 -6.75
C GLU A 237 -0.14 -15.07 -7.11
N SER A 238 -0.94 -14.69 -6.10
CA SER A 238 -2.17 -13.91 -6.30
C SER A 238 -2.47 -13.01 -5.12
N ILE A 239 -3.24 -11.96 -5.40
CA ILE A 239 -3.78 -11.06 -4.38
C ILE A 239 -5.29 -11.03 -4.52
N GLU A 240 -6.00 -11.28 -3.42
CA GLU A 240 -7.44 -11.21 -3.32
C GLU A 240 -7.84 -10.02 -2.48
N ILE A 241 -8.67 -9.14 -3.02
CA ILE A 241 -9.15 -7.93 -2.33
C ILE A 241 -10.61 -8.12 -1.97
N VAL A 242 -10.86 -8.31 -0.67
CA VAL A 242 -12.18 -8.46 -0.06
C VAL A 242 -12.66 -7.07 0.32
N LYS A 243 -13.60 -6.52 -0.44
CA LYS A 243 -13.99 -5.12 -0.31
C LYS A 243 -15.13 -4.96 0.69
N GLY A 244 -14.95 -4.09 1.67
CA GLY A 244 -16.01 -3.63 2.57
C GLY A 244 -16.63 -4.64 3.54
N PRO A 245 -17.53 -4.18 4.43
CA PRO A 245 -18.17 -4.99 5.47
C PRO A 245 -18.96 -6.19 4.97
N ALA A 246 -19.66 -6.06 3.85
CA ALA A 246 -20.44 -7.17 3.28
C ALA A 246 -19.60 -8.41 2.95
N ALA A 247 -18.33 -8.21 2.62
CA ALA A 247 -17.37 -9.26 2.36
C ALA A 247 -16.53 -9.63 3.58
N ALA A 248 -16.22 -8.64 4.42
CA ALA A 248 -15.21 -8.73 5.46
C ALA A 248 -15.72 -9.19 6.82
N THR A 249 -17.04 -9.38 7.02
CA THR A 249 -17.65 -9.74 8.31
C THR A 249 -16.90 -10.88 9.05
N LEU A 250 -16.42 -11.89 8.33
CA LEU A 250 -15.74 -13.04 8.93
C LEU A 250 -14.28 -12.79 9.33
N TYR A 251 -13.70 -11.64 8.93
CA TYR A 251 -12.31 -11.29 9.24
C TYR A 251 -12.17 -10.52 10.56
N GLY A 252 -13.28 -10.12 11.19
CA GLY A 252 -13.29 -9.55 12.52
C GLY A 252 -13.41 -8.04 12.58
N ILE A 253 -13.15 -7.54 13.79
CA ILE A 253 -13.45 -6.20 14.22
C ILE A 253 -12.67 -5.09 13.51
N GLN A 254 -11.54 -5.38 12.85
CA GLN A 254 -10.74 -4.38 12.13
C GLN A 254 -10.95 -4.43 10.62
N ALA A 255 -11.92 -5.21 10.13
CA ALA A 255 -12.11 -5.46 8.71
C ALA A 255 -13.08 -4.48 8.01
N SER A 256 -13.48 -3.39 8.66
CA SER A 256 -14.42 -2.40 8.09
C SER A 256 -13.90 -1.76 6.81
N ASN A 257 -12.57 -1.62 6.67
CA ASN A 257 -11.92 -1.02 5.51
C ASN A 257 -11.53 -2.04 4.43
N GLY A 258 -12.00 -3.29 4.57
CA GLY A 258 -11.67 -4.38 3.66
C GLY A 258 -10.45 -5.18 4.08
N VAL A 259 -10.12 -6.20 3.27
CA VAL A 259 -9.01 -7.12 3.54
C VAL A 259 -8.25 -7.39 2.25
N VAL A 260 -6.95 -7.29 2.30
CA VAL A 260 -6.03 -7.69 1.24
C VAL A 260 -5.38 -9.01 1.62
N ARG A 261 -5.63 -10.05 0.85
CA ARG A 261 -5.08 -11.38 1.06
C ARG A 261 -4.03 -11.70 0.01
N ILE A 262 -2.84 -12.00 0.46
CA ILE A 262 -1.69 -12.31 -0.35
C ILE A 262 -1.47 -13.82 -0.26
N THR A 263 -1.48 -14.47 -1.41
CA THR A 263 -1.10 -15.89 -1.53
C THR A 263 0.27 -15.95 -2.20
N THR A 264 1.22 -16.59 -1.53
CA THR A 264 2.57 -16.73 -2.08
C THR A 264 2.73 -17.98 -2.92
N LYS A 265 3.72 -17.99 -3.81
CA LYS A 265 4.05 -19.12 -4.69
C LYS A 265 4.33 -20.38 -3.88
N ARG A 266 3.82 -21.52 -4.34
CA ARG A 266 3.93 -22.83 -3.66
C ARG A 266 4.62 -23.85 -4.53
N GLY A 267 5.23 -24.83 -3.90
CA GLY A 267 5.78 -25.99 -4.57
C GLY A 267 4.69 -26.91 -5.15
N ARG A 268 5.05 -27.62 -6.21
CA ARG A 268 4.18 -28.60 -6.90
C ARG A 268 4.93 -29.90 -7.12
N ALA A 269 4.21 -30.99 -7.13
CA ALA A 269 4.82 -32.29 -7.44
C ALA A 269 5.47 -32.26 -8.83
N GLY A 270 6.73 -32.66 -8.91
CA GLY A 270 7.50 -32.65 -10.16
C GLY A 270 8.99 -32.47 -9.92
N ARG A 271 9.76 -32.45 -11.00
CA ARG A 271 11.21 -32.23 -10.93
C ARG A 271 11.48 -30.80 -10.42
N PRO A 272 12.59 -30.59 -9.66
CA PRO A 272 13.01 -29.27 -9.26
C PRO A 272 13.15 -28.33 -10.45
N ARG A 273 12.66 -27.11 -10.32
CA ARG A 273 12.72 -26.07 -11.32
C ARG A 273 13.28 -24.82 -10.70
N TRP A 274 14.29 -24.30 -11.36
CA TRP A 274 14.94 -23.07 -10.98
C TRP A 274 14.46 -21.94 -11.88
N ASN A 275 14.24 -20.81 -11.29
CA ASN A 275 14.06 -19.57 -12.01
C ASN A 275 15.03 -18.54 -11.42
N LEU A 276 15.84 -17.93 -12.29
CA LEU A 276 16.79 -16.88 -11.95
C LEU A 276 16.36 -15.61 -12.64
N TYR A 277 16.45 -14.48 -11.97
CA TYR A 277 16.25 -13.19 -12.61
C TYR A 277 17.28 -12.18 -12.12
N SER A 278 17.59 -11.25 -13.02
CA SER A 278 18.44 -10.09 -12.75
C SER A 278 17.79 -8.87 -13.37
N GLU A 279 17.72 -7.81 -12.61
CA GLU A 279 17.17 -6.53 -13.02
C GLU A 279 18.16 -5.42 -12.73
N VAL A 280 18.36 -4.54 -13.71
CA VAL A 280 19.17 -3.32 -13.57
C VAL A 280 18.39 -2.17 -14.17
N GLY A 281 18.34 -1.05 -13.46
CA GLY A 281 17.59 0.11 -13.92
C GLY A 281 18.12 1.42 -13.39
N GLY A 282 17.70 2.50 -14.05
CA GLY A 282 17.90 3.88 -13.62
C GLY A 282 16.65 4.43 -12.96
N VAL A 283 16.84 5.17 -11.87
CA VAL A 283 15.82 5.96 -11.18
C VAL A 283 16.08 7.42 -11.50
N HIS A 284 15.10 8.12 -12.04
CA HIS A 284 15.31 9.48 -12.55
C HIS A 284 14.18 10.41 -12.18
N ASP A 285 14.52 11.55 -11.60
CA ASP A 285 13.60 12.68 -11.45
C ASP A 285 13.64 13.49 -12.74
N ALA A 286 12.51 13.58 -13.42
CA ALA A 286 12.36 14.33 -14.68
C ALA A 286 11.43 15.53 -14.50
N SER A 287 11.25 15.99 -13.26
CA SER A 287 10.39 17.12 -12.91
C SER A 287 11.05 18.44 -13.31
N THR A 288 10.23 19.44 -13.52
CA THR A 288 10.66 20.82 -13.69
C THR A 288 10.19 21.61 -12.47
N TYR A 289 11.12 22.05 -11.67
CA TYR A 289 10.83 22.79 -10.46
C TYR A 289 10.53 24.27 -10.76
N PRO A 290 9.77 24.96 -9.91
CA PRO A 290 9.47 26.36 -10.07
C PRO A 290 10.73 27.23 -10.13
N ILE A 291 10.64 28.36 -10.83
CA ILE A 291 11.68 29.39 -10.83
C ILE A 291 11.46 30.33 -9.64
N ASN A 292 12.49 30.56 -8.86
CA ASN A 292 12.47 31.53 -7.79
C ASN A 292 12.72 32.94 -8.36
N TYR A 293 11.90 33.89 -7.94
CA TYR A 293 11.97 35.28 -8.33
C TYR A 293 12.42 36.10 -7.13
N ASN A 294 13.54 36.80 -7.26
CA ASN A 294 14.03 37.67 -6.18
C ASN A 294 14.18 39.11 -6.70
N GLY A 295 13.32 39.99 -6.23
CA GLY A 295 13.45 41.43 -6.43
C GLY A 295 14.56 41.98 -5.54
N ARG A 296 15.42 42.81 -6.11
CA ARG A 296 16.56 43.36 -5.38
C ARG A 296 16.58 44.88 -5.40
N ASP A 297 16.91 45.45 -4.27
CA ASP A 297 17.28 46.87 -4.14
C ASP A 297 18.80 46.96 -4.03
N ASN A 298 19.48 47.24 -5.17
CA ASN A 298 20.92 47.42 -5.20
C ASN A 298 21.36 48.79 -4.67
N THR A 299 20.41 49.61 -4.21
CA THR A 299 20.68 50.92 -3.64
C THR A 299 20.74 50.91 -2.12
N ALA A 300 20.29 49.82 -1.49
CA ALA A 300 20.36 49.66 -0.03
C ALA A 300 21.84 49.53 0.43
N GLU A 301 22.27 50.44 1.28
CA GLU A 301 23.69 50.55 1.71
C GLU A 301 24.16 49.48 2.69
N THR A 302 23.30 48.57 3.14
CA THR A 302 23.68 47.74 4.26
C THR A 302 22.90 46.43 4.45
N GLY A 303 23.60 45.48 4.94
CA GLY A 303 23.10 44.37 5.73
C GLY A 303 23.32 43.00 5.09
N PRO A 304 23.43 41.95 5.91
CA PRO A 304 23.47 40.60 5.40
C PRO A 304 22.12 40.24 4.76
N ASP A 305 22.19 39.73 3.59
CA ASP A 305 21.33 38.95 2.76
C ASP A 305 19.78 39.12 2.76
N TRP A 306 19.14 39.40 3.91
CA TRP A 306 17.67 39.49 4.01
C TRP A 306 17.10 40.90 3.74
N ASP A 307 17.91 41.96 3.98
CA ASP A 307 17.47 43.38 3.89
C ASP A 307 17.41 43.88 2.43
N THR A 308 17.76 43.04 1.45
CA THR A 308 17.82 43.45 0.04
C THR A 308 16.66 42.95 -0.81
N PHE A 309 15.73 42.15 -0.22
CA PHE A 309 14.55 41.67 -0.94
C PHE A 309 13.55 42.84 -1.12
N CYS A 310 13.20 43.10 -2.38
CA CYS A 310 12.26 44.13 -2.75
C CYS A 310 11.12 43.55 -3.60
N ILE A 311 10.01 43.20 -2.94
CA ILE A 311 8.78 42.82 -3.63
C ILE A 311 8.04 44.06 -4.11
N VAL A 312 7.17 43.93 -5.10
CA VAL A 312 6.43 45.01 -5.69
C VAL A 312 5.63 45.82 -4.65
N GLN A 313 5.00 45.13 -3.67
CA GLN A 313 4.28 45.79 -2.57
C GLN A 313 5.17 46.65 -1.71
N PHE A 314 6.37 46.20 -1.35
CA PHE A 314 7.31 47.01 -0.55
C PHE A 314 7.79 48.27 -1.29
N GLU A 315 7.90 48.16 -2.63
CA GLU A 315 8.21 49.35 -3.44
C GLU A 315 7.04 50.31 -3.49
N LEU A 316 5.80 49.86 -3.62
CA LEU A 316 4.61 50.71 -3.54
C LEU A 316 4.50 51.40 -2.18
N ASP A 317 4.90 50.73 -1.10
CA ASP A 317 4.93 51.28 0.24
C ASP A 317 6.15 52.22 0.50
N GLY A 318 7.03 52.35 -0.49
CA GLY A 318 8.22 53.20 -0.41
C GLY A 318 9.32 52.66 0.51
N LEU A 319 9.30 51.36 0.80
CA LEU A 319 10.27 50.69 1.68
C LEU A 319 11.56 50.31 0.95
N CYS A 320 11.50 50.13 -0.39
CA CYS A 320 12.65 49.77 -1.21
C CYS A 320 12.44 50.27 -2.66
N THR A 321 13.47 50.14 -3.49
CA THR A 321 13.39 50.38 -4.94
C THR A 321 13.87 49.15 -5.69
N GLN A 322 12.96 48.47 -6.38
CA GLN A 322 13.33 47.27 -7.15
C GLN A 322 14.16 47.63 -8.37
N THR A 323 15.48 47.43 -8.30
CA THR A 323 16.44 47.73 -9.37
C THR A 323 16.67 46.57 -10.33
N SER A 324 16.50 45.35 -9.86
CA SER A 324 16.65 44.13 -10.67
C SER A 324 15.80 42.98 -10.12
N VAL A 325 15.51 41.99 -10.99
CA VAL A 325 14.85 40.75 -10.64
C VAL A 325 15.75 39.58 -11.06
N SER A 326 16.16 38.77 -10.09
CA SER A 326 16.82 37.49 -10.32
C SER A 326 15.76 36.42 -10.60
N LYS A 327 16.04 35.53 -11.55
CA LYS A 327 15.19 34.38 -11.92
C LYS A 327 16.04 33.13 -11.97
N PHE A 328 16.02 32.33 -10.91
CA PHE A 328 16.91 31.20 -10.79
C PHE A 328 16.26 30.05 -10.01
N SER A 329 16.58 28.80 -10.35
CA SER A 329 16.22 27.62 -9.58
C SER A 329 17.46 26.72 -9.43
N PRO A 330 17.99 26.54 -8.23
CA PRO A 330 19.15 25.67 -8.03
C PRO A 330 18.84 24.19 -8.29
N LEU A 331 17.57 23.81 -8.22
CA LEU A 331 17.10 22.46 -8.56
C LEU A 331 17.18 22.18 -10.08
N ASN A 332 16.95 23.19 -10.92
CA ASN A 332 16.98 23.05 -12.39
C ASN A 332 18.36 23.30 -12.99
N ASP A 333 19.26 24.00 -12.32
CA ASP A 333 20.57 24.35 -12.86
C ASP A 333 21.54 23.15 -12.77
N PRO A 334 22.16 22.74 -13.90
CA PRO A 334 23.04 21.58 -13.92
C PRO A 334 24.27 21.65 -13.02
N SER A 335 24.70 22.86 -12.63
CA SER A 335 25.89 23.06 -11.77
C SER A 335 25.59 22.96 -10.28
N THR A 336 24.33 23.22 -9.87
CA THR A 336 23.93 23.27 -8.48
C THR A 336 22.97 22.15 -8.10
N THR A 337 22.30 21.50 -9.07
CA THR A 337 21.31 20.46 -8.81
C THR A 337 21.93 19.20 -8.20
N PRO A 338 21.38 18.67 -7.08
CA PRO A 338 21.74 17.38 -6.55
C PRO A 338 21.00 16.23 -7.20
N LEU A 339 20.07 16.51 -8.14
CA LEU A 339 19.27 15.50 -8.84
C LEU A 339 20.12 14.78 -9.90
N LYS A 340 20.30 13.49 -9.72
CA LYS A 340 21.07 12.61 -10.63
C LYS A 340 20.26 11.34 -10.89
N THR A 341 20.71 10.55 -11.85
CA THR A 341 20.11 9.23 -12.06
C THR A 341 20.66 8.26 -11.04
N GLY A 342 19.77 7.73 -10.21
CA GLY A 342 20.06 6.65 -9.26
C GLY A 342 20.13 5.29 -9.96
N LEU A 343 20.70 4.30 -9.29
CA LEU A 343 20.87 2.94 -9.81
C LEU A 343 20.03 1.98 -8.97
N ARG A 344 19.19 1.18 -9.64
CA ARG A 344 18.46 0.07 -9.02
C ARG A 344 18.96 -1.25 -9.59
N GLN A 345 19.21 -2.20 -8.69
CA GLN A 345 19.64 -3.56 -9.01
C GLN A 345 18.83 -4.56 -8.18
N GLN A 346 18.36 -5.63 -8.81
CA GLN A 346 17.67 -6.71 -8.11
C GLN A 346 18.08 -8.05 -8.69
N TYR A 347 18.40 -9.00 -7.82
CA TYR A 347 18.83 -10.34 -8.18
C TYR A 347 18.03 -11.34 -7.37
N GLY A 348 17.41 -12.29 -8.04
CA GLY A 348 16.65 -13.30 -7.35
C GLY A 348 16.76 -14.68 -7.97
N ALA A 349 16.57 -15.67 -7.12
CA ALA A 349 16.52 -17.05 -7.48
C ALA A 349 15.40 -17.75 -6.74
N ASN A 350 14.66 -18.60 -7.42
CA ASN A 350 13.72 -19.48 -6.77
C ASN A 350 13.78 -20.90 -7.31
N VAL A 351 13.43 -21.85 -6.45
CA VAL A 351 13.30 -23.26 -6.80
C VAL A 351 11.97 -23.81 -6.29
N SER A 352 11.26 -24.50 -7.16
CA SER A 352 10.03 -25.21 -6.81
C SER A 352 10.08 -26.66 -7.27
N GLY A 353 9.49 -27.55 -6.48
CA GLY A 353 9.47 -28.95 -6.82
C GLY A 353 8.80 -29.80 -5.73
N GLY A 354 8.95 -31.09 -5.83
CA GLY A 354 8.44 -32.03 -4.83
C GLY A 354 7.94 -33.34 -5.41
N ASN A 355 7.27 -34.08 -4.56
CA ASN A 355 6.55 -35.29 -4.90
C ASN A 355 5.17 -35.26 -4.24
N ASP A 356 4.45 -36.35 -4.32
CA ASP A 356 3.08 -36.43 -3.77
C ASP A 356 3.02 -36.33 -2.24
N LEU A 357 4.12 -36.51 -1.53
CA LEU A 357 4.20 -36.41 -0.07
C LEU A 357 4.69 -35.05 0.39
N LEU A 358 5.64 -34.46 -0.33
CA LEU A 358 6.28 -33.21 0.03
C LEU A 358 6.44 -32.31 -1.18
N THR A 359 6.00 -31.08 -1.08
CA THR A 359 6.21 -30.02 -2.05
C THR A 359 6.93 -28.85 -1.42
N TYR A 360 7.74 -28.13 -2.18
CA TYR A 360 8.49 -26.99 -1.68
C TYR A 360 8.61 -25.88 -2.73
N PHE A 361 8.60 -24.65 -2.25
CA PHE A 361 9.04 -23.46 -2.95
C PHE A 361 10.03 -22.72 -2.04
N ILE A 362 11.19 -22.39 -2.55
CA ILE A 362 12.21 -21.64 -1.82
C ILE A 362 12.69 -20.52 -2.73
N SER A 363 12.74 -19.30 -2.21
CA SER A 363 13.24 -18.13 -2.93
C SER A 363 14.22 -17.34 -2.08
N GLY A 364 15.12 -16.64 -2.77
CA GLY A 364 15.99 -15.62 -2.23
C GLY A 364 16.08 -14.47 -3.24
N ASP A 365 15.97 -13.26 -2.73
CA ASP A 365 16.01 -12.02 -3.50
C ASP A 365 16.84 -10.98 -2.77
N TYR A 366 17.67 -10.28 -3.52
CA TYR A 366 18.44 -9.13 -3.05
C TYR A 366 18.17 -7.93 -3.94
N GLU A 367 17.80 -6.82 -3.34
CA GLU A 367 17.56 -5.54 -3.97
C GLU A 367 18.47 -4.48 -3.39
N SER A 368 18.97 -3.60 -4.25
CA SER A 368 19.69 -2.40 -3.89
C SER A 368 19.26 -1.26 -4.79
N GLU A 369 18.85 -0.15 -4.19
CA GLU A 369 18.45 1.04 -4.92
C GLU A 369 19.12 2.26 -4.31
N ASP A 370 19.79 3.05 -5.15
CA ASP A 370 20.22 4.42 -4.86
C ASP A 370 19.14 5.36 -5.39
N GLY A 371 18.70 6.32 -4.56
CA GLY A 371 17.76 7.35 -4.97
C GLY A 371 18.36 8.36 -5.94
N VAL A 372 17.60 9.40 -6.24
CA VAL A 372 17.99 10.40 -7.23
C VAL A 372 18.94 11.49 -6.71
N PHE A 373 19.25 11.48 -5.42
CA PHE A 373 20.08 12.53 -4.81
C PHE A 373 21.56 12.17 -4.78
N ARG A 374 22.39 13.16 -5.04
CA ARG A 374 23.83 13.10 -4.91
C ARG A 374 24.38 14.51 -4.74
N LEU A 375 25.48 14.64 -4.01
CA LEU A 375 26.17 15.93 -3.87
C LEU A 375 26.53 16.53 -5.24
N PRO A 376 26.22 17.83 -5.51
CA PRO A 376 26.68 18.51 -6.72
C PRO A 376 28.21 18.52 -6.82
N ALA A 377 28.73 18.45 -8.04
CA ALA A 377 30.18 18.34 -8.26
C ALA A 377 31.01 19.46 -7.62
N LEU A 378 30.50 20.69 -7.64
CA LEU A 378 31.18 21.85 -7.04
C LEU A 378 31.26 21.73 -5.50
N GLU A 379 30.22 21.14 -4.89
CA GLU A 379 30.21 20.92 -3.43
C GLU A 379 31.05 19.70 -3.06
N GLU A 380 31.05 18.64 -3.91
CA GLU A 380 31.89 17.47 -3.76
C GLU A 380 33.38 17.89 -3.71
N ASP A 381 33.81 18.75 -4.63
CA ASP A 381 35.17 19.33 -4.64
C ASP A 381 35.46 20.15 -3.35
N SER A 382 34.47 20.91 -2.89
CA SER A 382 34.62 21.74 -1.67
C SER A 382 34.76 20.90 -0.40
N VAL A 383 33.91 19.85 -0.25
CA VAL A 383 33.95 18.89 0.87
C VAL A 383 35.27 18.10 0.83
N LEU A 384 35.68 17.64 -0.37
CA LEU A 384 36.96 16.94 -0.56
C LEU A 384 38.15 17.84 -0.13
N ALA A 385 38.12 19.11 -0.49
CA ALA A 385 39.17 20.04 -0.11
C ALA A 385 39.21 20.31 1.39
N ALA A 386 38.06 20.38 2.07
CA ALA A 386 37.93 20.65 3.49
C ALA A 386 38.23 19.44 4.38
N ASP A 387 37.64 18.27 4.04
CA ASP A 387 37.64 17.08 4.91
C ASP A 387 38.57 15.96 4.38
N GLY A 388 39.15 16.11 3.18
CA GLY A 388 40.02 15.12 2.53
C GLY A 388 39.32 13.91 1.96
N THR A 389 38.04 13.72 2.27
CA THR A 389 37.17 12.65 1.76
C THR A 389 35.73 13.11 1.72
N VAL A 390 34.95 12.66 0.76
CA VAL A 390 33.49 12.87 0.74
C VAL A 390 32.82 11.68 1.42
N PRO A 391 32.03 11.88 2.46
CA PRO A 391 31.29 10.82 3.15
C PRO A 391 30.28 10.11 2.24
N ASP A 392 30.06 8.80 2.46
CA ASP A 392 29.12 8.00 1.65
C ASP A 392 27.68 8.52 1.71
N ASN A 393 27.25 9.05 2.87
CA ASN A 393 25.92 9.67 3.01
C ASN A 393 25.72 10.93 2.15
N GLN A 394 26.77 11.62 1.76
CA GLN A 394 26.69 12.75 0.82
C GLN A 394 26.75 12.32 -0.65
N LEU A 395 27.44 11.23 -0.95
CA LEU A 395 27.48 10.66 -2.29
C LEU A 395 26.22 9.87 -2.63
N ARG A 396 25.62 9.20 -1.64
CA ARG A 396 24.41 8.39 -1.75
C ARG A 396 23.51 8.64 -0.54
N PRO A 397 22.89 9.83 -0.44
CA PRO A 397 22.14 10.21 0.76
C PRO A 397 20.84 9.40 0.94
N ASN A 398 20.24 8.93 -0.15
CA ASN A 398 19.03 8.12 -0.12
C ASN A 398 19.28 6.74 -0.74
N THR A 399 19.16 5.69 0.07
CA THR A 399 19.43 4.30 -0.37
C THR A 399 18.46 3.31 0.28
N LEU A 400 18.24 2.20 -0.40
CA LEU A 400 17.53 1.04 0.14
C LEU A 400 18.29 -0.22 -0.24
N THR A 401 18.56 -1.07 0.74
CA THR A 401 18.99 -2.46 0.50
C THR A 401 18.05 -3.42 1.20
N ARG A 402 17.68 -4.50 0.52
CA ARG A 402 16.74 -5.48 1.07
C ARG A 402 17.10 -6.90 0.66
N LEU A 403 17.10 -7.79 1.62
CA LEU A 403 17.22 -9.24 1.44
C LEU A 403 15.90 -9.90 1.83
N ASN A 404 15.31 -10.66 0.91
CA ASN A 404 14.12 -11.46 1.16
C ASN A 404 14.46 -12.94 1.00
N LEU A 405 14.08 -13.75 1.98
CA LEU A 405 14.16 -15.20 1.93
C LEU A 405 12.80 -15.79 2.24
N ARG A 406 12.33 -16.73 1.42
CA ARG A 406 11.06 -17.41 1.63
C ARG A 406 11.18 -18.92 1.45
N ALA A 407 10.45 -19.67 2.28
CA ALA A 407 10.30 -21.11 2.15
C ALA A 407 8.85 -21.49 2.41
N ASN A 408 8.20 -22.11 1.43
CA ASN A 408 6.86 -22.67 1.54
C ASN A 408 6.95 -24.18 1.34
N VAL A 409 6.52 -24.93 2.34
CA VAL A 409 6.59 -26.40 2.35
C VAL A 409 5.20 -26.97 2.60
N GLY A 410 4.75 -27.83 1.72
CA GLY A 410 3.50 -28.57 1.85
C GLY A 410 3.79 -30.05 2.06
N ALA A 411 3.15 -30.68 3.03
CA ALA A 411 3.31 -32.10 3.33
C ALA A 411 1.94 -32.79 3.46
N ASN A 412 1.71 -33.84 2.68
CA ASN A 412 0.57 -34.73 2.84
C ASN A 412 0.92 -35.78 3.91
N VAL A 413 0.51 -35.51 5.16
CA VAL A 413 0.84 -36.37 6.33
C VAL A 413 -0.06 -37.60 6.41
N ALA A 414 -1.23 -37.55 5.79
CA ALA A 414 -2.13 -38.66 5.61
C ALA A 414 -3.00 -38.44 4.38
N ALA A 415 -3.72 -39.48 3.92
CA ALA A 415 -4.63 -39.34 2.77
C ALA A 415 -5.71 -38.24 2.94
N ASN A 416 -6.07 -37.96 4.18
CA ASN A 416 -7.09 -36.99 4.57
C ASN A 416 -6.53 -35.80 5.38
N ALA A 417 -5.21 -35.64 5.46
CA ALA A 417 -4.58 -34.57 6.23
C ALA A 417 -3.33 -34.03 5.52
N ASP A 418 -3.24 -32.72 5.45
CA ASP A 418 -2.09 -31.98 4.93
C ASP A 418 -1.66 -30.85 5.88
N ILE A 419 -0.39 -30.54 5.84
CA ILE A 419 0.22 -29.44 6.58
C ILE A 419 0.94 -28.54 5.58
N GLN A 420 0.78 -27.23 5.73
CA GLN A 420 1.48 -26.22 4.97
C GLN A 420 2.23 -25.32 5.95
N ALA A 421 3.53 -25.16 5.76
CA ALA A 421 4.36 -24.21 6.48
C ALA A 421 4.83 -23.12 5.53
N SER A 422 4.69 -21.87 5.92
CA SER A 422 5.18 -20.70 5.21
C SER A 422 6.12 -19.93 6.13
N ILE A 423 7.32 -19.61 5.66
CA ILE A 423 8.35 -18.90 6.40
C ILE A 423 8.93 -17.82 5.48
N GLY A 424 8.95 -16.58 5.95
CA GLY A 424 9.60 -15.45 5.31
C GLY A 424 10.55 -14.77 6.29
N TYR A 425 11.74 -14.40 5.84
CA TYR A 425 12.68 -13.54 6.55
C TYR A 425 13.07 -12.37 5.66
N ILE A 426 13.02 -11.18 6.22
CA ILE A 426 13.30 -9.93 5.54
C ILE A 426 14.31 -9.16 6.38
N SER A 427 15.39 -8.69 5.73
CA SER A 427 16.34 -7.75 6.30
C SER A 427 16.45 -6.57 5.37
N SER A 428 16.21 -5.38 5.87
CA SER A 428 16.22 -4.15 5.09
C SER A 428 16.95 -3.06 5.84
N ASP A 429 17.83 -2.35 5.12
CA ASP A 429 18.49 -1.15 5.57
C ASP A 429 18.15 -0.01 4.61
N ALA A 430 17.55 1.05 5.12
CA ALA A 430 17.19 2.23 4.37
C ALA A 430 17.87 3.47 4.97
N ARG A 431 18.33 4.36 4.09
CA ARG A 431 18.78 5.71 4.43
C ARG A 431 17.86 6.70 3.75
N PHE A 432 17.35 7.61 4.53
CA PHE A 432 16.43 8.65 4.08
C PHE A 432 17.09 10.02 4.09
N VAL A 433 16.54 10.91 3.29
CA VAL A 433 16.71 12.36 3.41
C VAL A 433 15.39 12.93 3.88
N GLU A 434 15.41 14.11 4.50
CA GLU A 434 14.16 14.83 4.74
C GLU A 434 13.46 15.11 3.40
N ASN A 435 12.16 14.91 3.33
CA ASN A 435 11.42 14.90 2.06
C ASN A 435 10.15 15.73 2.08
N ASP A 436 9.79 16.37 3.16
CA ASP A 436 8.59 17.19 3.20
C ASP A 436 8.60 18.18 4.37
N ASN A 437 7.83 19.25 4.21
CA ASN A 437 7.48 20.19 5.27
C ASN A 437 8.67 20.76 6.05
N SER A 438 9.82 20.98 5.39
CA SER A 438 11.00 21.54 6.04
C SER A 438 11.97 22.17 5.05
N PHE A 439 12.59 23.29 5.43
CA PHE A 439 13.78 23.84 4.75
C PHE A 439 14.99 22.89 4.74
N LEU A 440 14.95 21.83 5.53
CA LEU A 440 15.97 20.78 5.52
C LEU A 440 15.76 19.78 4.37
N THR A 441 14.64 19.87 3.64
CA THR A 441 14.45 19.09 2.41
C THR A 441 15.21 19.70 1.24
N ILE A 442 15.58 18.88 0.28
CA ILE A 442 16.22 19.38 -0.96
C ILE A 442 15.27 20.28 -1.74
N THR A 443 14.01 19.92 -1.87
CA THR A 443 13.00 20.72 -2.56
C THR A 443 12.75 22.02 -1.82
N GLY A 444 12.45 21.99 -0.51
CA GLY A 444 12.18 23.17 0.28
C GLY A 444 13.36 24.15 0.31
N SER A 445 14.57 23.64 0.52
CA SER A 445 15.76 24.49 0.51
C SER A 445 16.05 25.12 -0.86
N GLY A 446 15.80 24.36 -1.97
CA GLY A 446 15.98 24.86 -3.33
C GLY A 446 14.93 25.86 -3.78
N GLU A 447 13.73 25.81 -3.20
CA GLU A 447 12.60 26.69 -3.53
C GLU A 447 12.52 27.92 -2.61
N ALA A 448 13.25 27.88 -1.48
CA ALA A 448 13.22 28.95 -0.47
C ALA A 448 14.19 30.12 -0.74
N SER A 449 15.08 30.02 -1.71
CA SER A 449 16.02 31.08 -2.05
C SER A 449 15.99 31.39 -3.56
N GLY A 450 17.08 31.26 -4.29
CA GLY A 450 17.15 31.47 -5.73
C GLY A 450 18.00 32.68 -6.14
N VAL A 451 18.99 33.03 -5.31
CA VAL A 451 19.97 34.07 -5.61
C VAL A 451 21.29 33.39 -5.97
N PRO A 452 21.64 33.25 -7.27
CA PRO A 452 22.82 32.48 -7.69
C PRO A 452 24.15 33.09 -7.28
N GLU A 453 24.20 34.42 -7.02
CA GLU A 453 25.38 35.12 -6.59
C GLU A 453 25.67 34.96 -5.09
N ASP A 454 24.76 34.44 -4.31
CA ASP A 454 24.94 34.23 -2.87
C ASP A 454 25.99 33.16 -2.58
N ILE A 455 26.51 33.13 -1.36
CA ILE A 455 27.45 32.11 -0.92
C ILE A 455 26.89 30.70 -1.03
N ASN A 456 25.56 30.54 -0.88
CA ASN A 456 24.83 29.29 -1.00
C ASN A 456 24.38 28.99 -2.46
N ARG A 457 24.74 29.82 -3.42
CA ARG A 457 24.48 29.63 -4.86
C ARG A 457 22.98 29.36 -5.17
N GLY A 458 22.12 30.12 -4.52
CA GLY A 458 20.68 30.04 -4.69
C GLY A 458 19.97 29.00 -3.82
N TRP A 459 20.68 28.35 -2.92
CA TRP A 459 20.10 27.45 -1.92
C TRP A 459 19.82 28.21 -0.62
N PHE A 460 18.79 27.83 0.12
CA PHE A 460 18.62 28.29 1.50
C PHE A 460 19.66 27.60 2.40
N PHE A 461 19.72 26.28 2.39
CA PHE A 461 20.84 25.47 2.90
C PHE A 461 21.42 24.65 1.75
N ILE A 462 22.73 24.59 1.65
CA ILE A 462 23.38 23.84 0.55
C ILE A 462 23.24 22.33 0.74
N PRO A 463 23.18 21.53 -0.36
CA PRO A 463 23.11 20.09 -0.29
C PRO A 463 24.17 19.43 0.60
N ALA A 464 25.39 19.98 0.66
CA ALA A 464 26.45 19.48 1.55
C ALA A 464 26.10 19.56 3.03
N GLU A 465 25.33 20.54 3.48
CA GLU A 465 24.86 20.64 4.86
C GLU A 465 23.64 19.71 5.09
N LEU A 466 22.71 19.65 4.15
CA LEU A 466 21.51 18.82 4.23
C LEU A 466 21.86 17.33 4.27
N PHE A 467 22.78 16.89 3.43
CA PHE A 467 23.19 15.47 3.39
C PHE A 467 24.14 15.04 4.52
N ASN A 468 24.49 15.93 5.43
CA ASN A 468 25.17 15.57 6.69
C ASN A 468 24.20 14.91 7.67
N GLU A 469 22.90 15.15 7.55
CA GLU A 469 21.92 14.37 8.30
C GLU A 469 22.02 12.89 7.93
N LEU A 470 21.95 12.03 8.93
CA LEU A 470 21.90 10.59 8.76
C LEU A 470 20.61 10.05 9.39
N ALA A 471 19.58 9.87 8.58
CA ALA A 471 18.33 9.23 8.96
C ALA A 471 18.32 7.80 8.39
N THR A 472 18.41 6.78 9.26
CA THR A 472 18.47 5.38 8.85
C THR A 472 17.44 4.53 9.57
N GLN A 473 16.89 3.57 8.86
CA GLN A 473 16.02 2.55 9.43
C GLN A 473 16.53 1.15 9.06
N GLY A 474 16.94 0.40 10.08
CA GLY A 474 17.22 -1.03 9.96
C GLY A 474 15.98 -1.83 10.35
N THR A 475 15.58 -2.79 9.53
CA THR A 475 14.41 -3.66 9.81
C THR A 475 14.77 -5.11 9.63
N GLU A 476 14.51 -5.91 10.66
CA GLU A 476 14.57 -7.37 10.58
C GLU A 476 13.17 -7.93 10.85
N ARG A 477 12.61 -8.69 9.92
CA ARG A 477 11.25 -9.22 10.04
C ARG A 477 11.19 -10.71 9.78
N PHE A 478 10.44 -11.40 10.60
CA PHE A 478 10.11 -12.81 10.43
C PHE A 478 8.60 -12.97 10.36
N ILE A 479 8.11 -13.54 9.25
CA ILE A 479 6.71 -13.90 9.07
C ILE A 479 6.65 -15.41 8.88
N GLY A 480 5.99 -16.11 9.79
CA GLY A 480 5.90 -17.56 9.70
C GLY A 480 4.57 -18.10 10.18
N GLY A 481 4.14 -19.22 9.60
CA GLY A 481 2.95 -19.89 10.04
C GLY A 481 2.81 -21.32 9.55
N ILE A 482 1.92 -22.01 10.22
CA ILE A 482 1.60 -23.39 9.92
C ILE A 482 0.08 -23.52 9.79
N THR A 483 -0.35 -24.07 8.67
CA THR A 483 -1.76 -24.42 8.43
C THR A 483 -1.90 -25.93 8.30
N GLY A 484 -2.72 -26.52 9.14
CA GLY A 484 -3.14 -27.92 9.05
C GLY A 484 -4.57 -28.03 8.53
N ASN A 485 -4.77 -28.88 7.53
CA ASN A 485 -6.10 -29.25 7.04
C ASN A 485 -6.34 -30.72 7.34
N TRP A 486 -7.48 -31.04 7.94
CA TRP A 486 -7.86 -32.41 8.24
C TRP A 486 -9.30 -32.69 7.82
N ARG A 487 -9.49 -33.78 7.11
CA ARG A 487 -10.80 -34.19 6.51
C ARG A 487 -11.20 -35.55 7.09
N PRO A 488 -11.65 -35.61 8.39
CA PRO A 488 -11.92 -36.88 9.07
C PRO A 488 -13.08 -37.67 8.42
N LYS A 489 -13.96 -36.97 7.74
CA LYS A 489 -15.07 -37.54 6.98
C LYS A 489 -15.24 -36.80 5.65
N SER A 490 -15.86 -37.42 4.66
CA SER A 490 -16.14 -36.79 3.36
C SER A 490 -16.97 -35.52 3.46
N TRP A 491 -17.81 -35.40 4.49
CA TRP A 491 -18.69 -34.26 4.73
C TRP A 491 -18.09 -33.23 5.71
N LEU A 492 -16.98 -33.51 6.38
CA LEU A 492 -16.37 -32.65 7.41
C LEU A 492 -14.92 -32.31 7.04
N SER A 493 -14.59 -31.04 6.96
CA SER A 493 -13.23 -30.53 6.88
C SER A 493 -12.94 -29.58 8.03
N THR A 494 -11.74 -29.68 8.57
CA THR A 494 -11.24 -28.77 9.61
C THR A 494 -9.95 -28.13 9.14
N ARG A 495 -9.73 -26.91 9.58
CA ARG A 495 -8.52 -26.14 9.32
C ARG A 495 -8.06 -25.48 10.62
N ALA A 496 -6.76 -25.47 10.85
CA ALA A 496 -6.14 -24.70 11.92
C ALA A 496 -4.91 -23.97 11.36
N THR A 497 -4.81 -22.68 11.61
CA THR A 497 -3.67 -21.84 11.23
C THR A 497 -3.11 -21.18 12.47
N LEU A 498 -1.80 -21.30 12.66
CA LEU A 498 -1.00 -20.55 13.62
C LEU A 498 -0.11 -19.62 12.84
N GLY A 499 -0.17 -18.34 13.09
CA GLY A 499 0.64 -17.32 12.47
C GLY A 499 1.40 -16.48 13.48
N TYR A 500 2.62 -16.09 13.11
CA TYR A 500 3.51 -15.26 13.90
C TYR A 500 4.26 -14.30 12.97
N ASP A 501 4.14 -13.01 13.21
CA ASP A 501 4.84 -11.94 12.51
C ASP A 501 5.56 -11.09 13.56
N VAL A 502 6.87 -10.98 13.45
CA VAL A 502 7.70 -10.16 14.34
C VAL A 502 8.59 -9.25 13.51
N THR A 503 8.54 -7.98 13.82
CA THR A 503 9.37 -6.94 13.21
C THR A 503 10.22 -6.29 14.29
N ASN A 504 11.56 -6.35 14.13
CA ASN A 504 12.51 -5.57 14.92
C ASN A 504 12.95 -4.39 14.05
N ARG A 505 12.78 -3.18 14.56
CA ARG A 505 13.14 -1.96 13.86
C ARG A 505 14.08 -1.13 14.71
N ASN A 506 15.08 -0.55 14.05
CA ASN A 506 16.02 0.41 14.64
C ASN A 506 16.02 1.68 13.79
N ASP A 507 15.50 2.76 14.32
CA ASP A 507 15.45 4.08 13.71
C ASP A 507 16.55 4.95 14.31
N VAL A 508 17.48 5.43 13.51
CA VAL A 508 18.56 6.32 13.93
C VAL A 508 18.51 7.60 13.13
N GLN A 509 18.44 8.74 13.82
CA GLN A 509 18.58 10.05 13.21
C GLN A 509 19.74 10.78 13.89
N PHE A 510 20.66 11.33 13.12
CA PHE A 510 21.87 11.94 13.63
C PHE A 510 22.24 13.18 12.82
N PHE A 511 22.40 14.30 13.54
CA PHE A 511 22.87 15.58 13.03
C PHE A 511 24.27 15.83 13.63
N PRO A 512 25.35 15.78 12.83
CA PRO A 512 26.71 16.01 13.29
C PRO A 512 26.91 17.46 13.72
N THR A 513 27.54 17.67 14.88
CA THR A 513 27.85 19.00 15.42
C THR A 513 28.71 19.81 14.45
N GLY A 514 28.25 21.01 14.12
CA GLY A 514 28.96 21.99 13.30
C GLY A 514 28.94 21.73 11.80
N LYS A 515 28.36 20.59 11.34
CA LYS A 515 28.31 20.22 9.92
C LYS A 515 26.89 20.23 9.32
N SER A 516 25.87 20.06 10.15
CA SER A 516 24.47 20.11 9.73
C SER A 516 24.00 21.54 9.49
N ALA A 517 22.93 21.71 8.76
CA ALA A 517 22.26 22.98 8.54
C ALA A 517 21.93 23.68 9.88
N ASP A 518 22.08 24.99 9.90
CA ASP A 518 21.84 25.82 11.12
C ASP A 518 20.35 26.14 11.27
N TYR A 519 19.56 25.10 11.53
CA TYR A 519 18.11 25.17 11.66
C TYR A 519 17.64 24.43 12.91
N LEU A 520 16.79 25.08 13.73
CA LEU A 520 16.21 24.50 14.96
C LEU A 520 17.25 23.83 15.88
N GLU A 521 18.43 24.47 16.05
CA GLU A 521 19.54 23.99 16.88
C GLU A 521 20.21 22.69 16.40
N LYS A 522 19.84 22.13 15.22
CA LYS A 522 20.40 20.88 14.68
C LYS A 522 21.95 20.95 14.55
N ARG A 523 22.49 22.12 14.26
CA ARG A 523 23.95 22.35 14.18
C ARG A 523 24.69 22.15 15.50
N LEU A 524 24.02 22.21 16.66
CA LEU A 524 24.59 21.88 17.96
C LEU A 524 24.82 20.37 18.17
N GLY A 525 24.35 19.54 17.24
CA GLY A 525 24.48 18.11 17.30
C GLY A 525 23.32 17.45 18.04
N GLU A 526 22.68 16.52 17.37
CA GLU A 526 21.53 15.80 17.90
C GLU A 526 21.55 14.34 17.42
N LYS A 527 21.14 13.41 18.28
CA LYS A 527 20.99 12.01 17.90
C LYS A 527 19.79 11.38 18.58
N HIS A 528 18.98 10.69 17.77
CA HIS A 528 17.93 9.75 18.21
C HIS A 528 18.35 8.33 17.86
N ASP A 529 18.12 7.37 18.76
CA ASP A 529 18.33 5.92 18.54
C ASP A 529 17.11 5.21 19.16
N ASN A 530 16.15 4.89 18.32
CA ASN A 530 14.85 4.40 18.73
C ASN A 530 14.68 2.95 18.24
N ARG A 531 14.29 2.05 19.14
CA ARG A 531 14.17 0.62 18.85
C ARG A 531 12.79 0.14 19.16
N PHE A 532 12.19 -0.55 18.20
CA PHE A 532 10.84 -1.10 18.34
C PHE A 532 10.83 -2.58 17.99
N GLN A 533 10.04 -3.32 18.74
CA GLN A 533 9.65 -4.67 18.39
C GLN A 533 8.14 -4.74 18.31
N THR A 534 7.61 -5.04 17.12
CA THR A 534 6.18 -5.29 16.91
C THR A 534 5.97 -6.78 16.66
N THR A 535 5.05 -7.38 17.41
CA THR A 535 4.73 -8.80 17.32
C THR A 535 3.24 -8.99 17.10
N GLN A 536 2.89 -9.73 16.05
CA GLN A 536 1.51 -10.16 15.81
C GLN A 536 1.41 -11.68 15.90
N THR A 537 0.52 -12.16 16.75
CA THR A 537 0.20 -13.58 16.85
C THR A 537 -1.23 -13.81 16.41
N SER A 538 -1.45 -14.77 15.54
CA SER A 538 -2.77 -15.13 15.05
C SER A 538 -3.02 -16.63 15.18
N VAL A 539 -4.21 -16.99 15.66
CA VAL A 539 -4.70 -18.38 15.70
C VAL A 539 -6.08 -18.39 15.07
N ASP A 540 -6.26 -19.20 14.04
CA ASP A 540 -7.53 -19.41 13.36
C ASP A 540 -7.86 -20.90 13.35
N VAL A 541 -9.06 -21.27 13.82
CA VAL A 541 -9.55 -22.64 13.78
C VAL A 541 -10.94 -22.65 13.19
N ALA A 542 -11.15 -23.47 12.17
CA ALA A 542 -12.44 -23.59 11.49
C ALA A 542 -12.82 -25.03 11.22
N ALA A 543 -14.12 -25.33 11.22
CA ALA A 543 -14.70 -26.58 10.79
C ALA A 543 -15.84 -26.30 9.81
N THR A 544 -15.86 -27.02 8.68
CA THR A 544 -16.89 -26.89 7.66
C THR A 544 -17.52 -28.25 7.40
N ALA A 545 -18.84 -28.32 7.55
CA ALA A 545 -19.66 -29.50 7.24
C ALA A 545 -20.47 -29.26 5.96
N ARG A 546 -20.44 -30.22 5.05
CA ARG A 546 -21.19 -30.19 3.79
C ARG A 546 -22.15 -31.38 3.68
N PHE A 547 -23.42 -31.06 3.39
CA PHE A 547 -24.46 -32.04 3.28
C PHE A 547 -25.31 -31.83 2.01
N LYS A 548 -25.73 -32.89 1.36
CA LYS A 548 -26.82 -32.84 0.39
C LYS A 548 -28.12 -33.12 1.14
N LEU A 549 -28.97 -32.10 1.30
CA LEU A 549 -30.27 -32.24 1.98
C LEU A 549 -31.30 -32.88 1.08
N SER A 550 -31.20 -32.66 -0.23
CA SER A 550 -31.99 -33.30 -1.29
C SER A 550 -31.18 -33.27 -2.60
N PRO A 551 -31.66 -33.90 -3.70
CA PRO A 551 -31.03 -33.81 -5.00
C PRO A 551 -30.79 -32.36 -5.47
N ASP A 552 -31.65 -31.42 -5.05
CA ASP A 552 -31.62 -30.04 -5.49
C ASP A 552 -30.96 -29.11 -4.46
N TRP A 553 -30.87 -29.50 -3.17
CA TRP A 553 -30.39 -28.66 -2.10
C TRP A 553 -29.09 -29.15 -1.47
N GLY A 554 -28.06 -28.34 -1.56
CA GLY A 554 -26.80 -28.42 -0.79
C GLY A 554 -26.81 -27.50 0.43
N SER A 555 -26.16 -27.95 1.50
CA SER A 555 -25.93 -27.15 2.73
C SER A 555 -24.46 -27.21 3.10
N LYS A 556 -23.90 -26.05 3.43
CA LYS A 556 -22.53 -25.89 3.92
C LYS A 556 -22.58 -25.03 5.17
N THR A 557 -22.21 -25.63 6.29
CA THR A 557 -22.13 -24.95 7.60
C THR A 557 -20.69 -24.83 8.01
N SER A 558 -20.22 -23.61 8.29
CA SER A 558 -18.87 -23.34 8.80
C SER A 558 -18.95 -22.71 10.17
N VAL A 559 -18.14 -23.17 11.10
CA VAL A 559 -17.95 -22.58 12.42
C VAL A 559 -16.47 -22.36 12.66
N GLY A 560 -16.10 -21.28 13.34
CA GLY A 560 -14.70 -21.01 13.62
C GLY A 560 -14.49 -20.04 14.77
N GLY A 561 -13.25 -20.02 15.23
CA GLY A 561 -12.75 -19.11 16.26
C GLY A 561 -11.40 -18.54 15.84
N GLN A 562 -11.17 -17.28 16.18
CA GLN A 562 -9.96 -16.53 15.86
C GLN A 562 -9.47 -15.81 17.10
N PHE A 563 -8.17 -15.85 17.31
CA PHE A 563 -7.49 -15.08 18.35
C PHE A 563 -6.36 -14.28 17.71
N PHE A 564 -6.29 -13.01 18.05
CA PHE A 564 -5.22 -12.12 17.62
C PHE A 564 -4.61 -11.44 18.85
N ARG A 565 -3.30 -11.29 18.84
CA ARG A 565 -2.55 -10.49 19.81
C ARG A 565 -1.57 -9.62 19.06
N ASP A 566 -1.70 -8.32 19.26
CA ASP A 566 -0.81 -7.30 18.72
C ASP A 566 -0.04 -6.69 19.89
N GLN A 567 1.28 -6.71 19.84
CA GLN A 567 2.16 -6.16 20.87
C GLN A 567 3.23 -5.30 20.24
N THR A 568 3.47 -4.10 20.79
CA THR A 568 4.56 -3.21 20.40
C THR A 568 5.31 -2.77 21.64
N ASP A 569 6.61 -3.06 21.67
CA ASP A 569 7.54 -2.61 22.71
C ASP A 569 8.55 -1.67 22.05
N GLY A 570 8.80 -0.51 22.66
CA GLY A 570 9.71 0.51 22.15
C GLY A 570 10.59 1.10 23.24
N ASN A 571 11.85 1.39 22.86
CA ASN A 571 12.79 2.12 23.68
C ASN A 571 13.31 3.28 22.83
N LEU A 572 13.12 4.50 23.30
CA LEU A 572 13.50 5.73 22.62
C LEU A 572 14.58 6.43 23.44
N ALA A 573 15.64 6.84 22.77
CA ALA A 573 16.72 7.59 23.39
C ALA A 573 17.14 8.75 22.49
N ALA A 574 17.27 9.93 23.06
CA ALA A 574 17.75 11.12 22.37
C ALA A 574 18.87 11.82 23.13
N GLY A 575 19.78 12.40 22.39
CA GLY A 575 20.87 13.22 22.91
C GLY A 575 20.98 14.51 22.12
N PHE A 576 21.04 15.64 22.83
CA PHE A 576 21.10 16.98 22.28
C PHE A 576 22.37 17.67 22.74
N ILE A 577 22.90 18.60 21.94
CA ILE A 577 24.13 19.34 22.19
C ILE A 577 25.29 18.33 22.30
N LEU A 578 25.61 17.72 21.18
CA LEU A 578 26.70 16.74 21.11
C LEU A 578 28.05 17.43 21.00
N PRO A 579 29.09 16.96 21.71
CA PRO A 579 30.44 17.43 21.46
C PRO A 579 30.89 17.15 20.03
N ALA A 580 31.69 18.06 19.45
CA ALA A 580 32.19 17.88 18.08
C ALA A 580 32.90 16.52 17.92
N GLY A 581 32.51 15.77 16.87
CA GLY A 581 33.02 14.43 16.59
C GLY A 581 32.44 13.30 17.48
N SER A 582 31.48 13.60 18.38
CA SER A 582 30.75 12.59 19.15
C SER A 582 29.56 12.06 18.36
N GLU A 583 29.39 10.74 18.37
CA GLU A 583 28.22 10.04 17.78
C GLU A 583 27.41 9.29 18.85
N THR A 584 27.69 9.53 20.14
CA THR A 584 27.05 8.78 21.23
C THR A 584 26.10 9.67 22.04
N ILE A 585 24.89 9.16 22.32
CA ILE A 585 23.90 9.85 23.17
C ILE A 585 24.44 10.10 24.56
N SER A 586 25.26 9.19 25.12
CA SER A 586 25.83 9.33 26.45
C SER A 586 26.80 10.51 26.59
N GLY A 587 27.33 11.06 25.50
CA GLY A 587 28.17 12.23 25.45
C GLY A 587 27.42 13.56 25.34
N ALA A 588 26.12 13.54 25.19
CA ALA A 588 25.29 14.72 24.95
C ALA A 588 25.17 15.59 26.19
N GLY A 589 25.04 16.92 26.01
CA GLY A 589 24.77 17.87 27.09
C GLY A 589 23.37 17.70 27.70
N ARG A 590 22.41 17.19 26.94
CA ARG A 590 21.07 16.83 27.42
C ARG A 590 20.68 15.47 26.84
N THR A 591 20.14 14.58 27.65
CA THR A 591 19.65 13.28 27.21
C THR A 591 18.22 13.08 27.61
N GLU A 592 17.46 12.42 26.77
CA GLU A 592 16.07 12.03 27.01
C GLU A 592 15.92 10.54 26.74
N ALA A 593 15.08 9.87 27.52
CA ALA A 593 14.75 8.47 27.30
C ALA A 593 13.29 8.21 27.67
N SER A 594 12.64 7.39 26.89
CA SER A 594 11.30 6.90 27.17
C SER A 594 11.14 5.48 26.68
N ASP A 595 10.16 4.79 27.22
CA ASP A 595 9.74 3.45 26.80
C ASP A 595 8.24 3.42 26.47
N THR A 596 7.87 2.54 25.59
CA THR A 596 6.49 2.31 25.17
C THR A 596 6.20 0.81 25.20
N ALA A 597 5.07 0.42 25.78
CA ALA A 597 4.57 -0.94 25.74
C ALA A 597 3.06 -0.91 25.47
N LEU A 598 2.66 -1.39 24.30
CA LEU A 598 1.26 -1.45 23.87
C LEU A 598 0.89 -2.90 23.58
N GLU A 599 -0.25 -3.33 24.07
CA GLU A 599 -0.77 -4.67 23.79
C GLU A 599 -2.28 -4.63 23.60
N SER A 600 -2.75 -5.22 22.51
CA SER A 600 -4.17 -5.49 22.30
C SER A 600 -4.42 -6.96 22.00
N ARG A 601 -5.55 -7.48 22.47
CA ARG A 601 -6.01 -8.85 22.26
C ARG A 601 -7.43 -8.84 21.75
N SER A 602 -7.70 -9.66 20.74
CA SER A 602 -9.06 -9.88 20.27
C SER A 602 -9.39 -11.36 20.14
N LEU A 603 -10.62 -11.70 20.50
CA LEU A 603 -11.18 -13.04 20.38
C LEU A 603 -12.47 -12.95 19.57
N GLY A 604 -12.56 -13.68 18.47
CA GLY A 604 -13.73 -13.73 17.61
C GLY A 604 -14.22 -15.15 17.40
N SER A 605 -15.51 -15.34 17.32
CA SER A 605 -16.13 -16.60 16.90
C SER A 605 -17.19 -16.35 15.85
N TYR A 606 -17.37 -17.29 14.93
CA TYR A 606 -18.36 -17.13 13.87
C TYR A 606 -19.04 -18.43 13.48
N ILE A 607 -20.24 -18.24 12.93
CA ILE A 607 -21.00 -19.30 12.25
C ILE A 607 -21.48 -18.76 10.91
N GLU A 608 -21.30 -19.55 9.86
CA GLU A 608 -21.80 -19.26 8.51
C GLU A 608 -22.59 -20.46 7.99
N GLN A 609 -23.74 -20.18 7.40
CA GLN A 609 -24.60 -21.16 6.73
C GLN A 609 -24.80 -20.74 5.29
N GLU A 610 -24.40 -21.59 4.35
CA GLU A 610 -24.67 -21.45 2.93
C GLU A 610 -25.65 -22.54 2.48
N MET A 611 -26.67 -22.15 1.71
CA MET A 611 -27.63 -23.03 1.07
C MET A 611 -27.52 -22.86 -0.44
N ALA A 612 -27.30 -23.98 -1.16
CA ALA A 612 -27.17 -24.00 -2.61
C ALA A 612 -28.35 -24.74 -3.25
N LEU A 613 -29.11 -24.03 -4.08
CA LEU A 613 -30.20 -24.64 -4.87
C LEU A 613 -29.67 -24.94 -6.27
N LYS A 614 -29.60 -26.24 -6.62
CA LYS A 614 -29.14 -26.76 -7.93
C LYS A 614 -27.81 -26.21 -8.39
N GLU A 615 -26.94 -25.78 -7.45
CA GLU A 615 -25.68 -25.09 -7.71
C GLU A 615 -25.80 -23.82 -8.57
N ARG A 616 -26.95 -23.16 -8.56
CA ARG A 616 -27.26 -21.95 -9.35
C ARG A 616 -27.65 -20.77 -8.48
N LEU A 617 -28.36 -21.02 -7.37
CA LEU A 617 -28.74 -20.01 -6.40
C LEU A 617 -28.09 -20.36 -5.05
N PHE A 618 -27.26 -19.46 -4.55
CA PHE A 618 -26.57 -19.55 -3.27
C PHE A 618 -27.10 -18.48 -2.34
N ILE A 619 -27.50 -18.89 -1.12
CA ILE A 619 -27.98 -17.99 -0.08
C ILE A 619 -27.10 -18.24 1.15
N THR A 620 -26.42 -17.20 1.65
CA THR A 620 -25.51 -17.31 2.77
C THR A 620 -25.95 -16.39 3.89
N GLY A 621 -25.98 -16.89 5.12
CA GLY A 621 -26.13 -16.11 6.33
C GLY A 621 -25.00 -16.38 7.30
N ALA A 622 -24.49 -15.37 8.00
CA ALA A 622 -23.45 -15.51 9.00
C ALA A 622 -23.66 -14.58 10.19
N LEU A 623 -23.18 -15.03 11.34
CA LEU A 623 -23.05 -14.23 12.55
C LEU A 623 -21.62 -14.36 13.08
N ARG A 624 -21.05 -13.23 13.51
CA ARG A 624 -19.76 -13.17 14.17
C ARG A 624 -19.89 -12.42 15.48
N PHE A 625 -19.18 -12.91 16.49
CA PHE A 625 -19.09 -12.35 17.84
C PHE A 625 -17.63 -12.03 18.12
N ASP A 626 -17.32 -10.78 18.46
CA ASP A 626 -15.97 -10.34 18.80
C ASP A 626 -15.93 -9.64 20.16
N ASP A 627 -14.85 -9.91 20.89
CA ASP A 627 -14.44 -9.21 22.10
C ASP A 627 -13.02 -8.69 21.93
N ASN A 628 -12.69 -7.56 22.54
CA ASN A 628 -11.39 -6.91 22.38
C ASN A 628 -10.98 -6.14 23.65
N SER A 629 -9.71 -6.23 24.02
CA SER A 629 -9.15 -5.54 25.19
C SER A 629 -9.13 -4.01 25.08
N ALA A 630 -9.32 -3.44 23.88
CA ALA A 630 -9.41 -1.99 23.67
C ALA A 630 -10.83 -1.42 23.86
N PHE A 631 -11.82 -2.27 24.15
CA PHE A 631 -13.18 -1.78 24.47
C PHE A 631 -13.24 -1.12 25.84
N GLY A 632 -14.15 -0.19 26.02
CA GLY A 632 -14.47 0.37 27.31
C GLY A 632 -14.98 -0.68 28.30
N GLU A 633 -14.70 -0.50 29.58
CA GLU A 633 -15.04 -1.46 30.66
C GLU A 633 -16.53 -1.80 30.68
N ASN A 634 -17.40 -0.86 30.32
CA ASN A 634 -18.86 -1.05 30.26
C ASN A 634 -19.36 -1.71 29.00
N PHE A 635 -18.47 -2.01 28.03
CA PHE A 635 -18.85 -2.61 26.76
C PHE A 635 -18.20 -3.99 26.61
N ASN A 636 -19.02 -5.00 26.40
CA ASN A 636 -18.61 -6.38 26.20
C ASN A 636 -18.60 -6.72 24.69
N ALA A 637 -18.82 -7.95 24.32
CA ALA A 637 -18.77 -8.44 22.95
C ALA A 637 -19.76 -7.74 22.00
N THR A 638 -19.37 -7.62 20.74
CA THR A 638 -20.19 -7.11 19.64
C THR A 638 -20.58 -8.20 18.65
N VAL A 639 -21.70 -7.98 17.94
CA VAL A 639 -22.25 -8.95 16.97
C VAL A 639 -22.28 -8.32 15.58
N TYR A 640 -21.75 -9.06 14.59
CA TYR A 640 -21.68 -8.67 13.18
C TYR A 640 -22.46 -9.66 12.32
N PRO A 641 -23.66 -9.31 11.84
CA PRO A 641 -24.43 -10.12 10.92
C PRO A 641 -23.99 -9.93 9.47
N LYS A 642 -24.16 -11.01 8.66
CA LYS A 642 -24.00 -11.01 7.20
C LYS A 642 -25.12 -11.80 6.56
N ALA A 643 -25.59 -11.32 5.42
CA ALA A 643 -26.49 -12.07 4.53
C ALA A 643 -26.08 -11.80 3.08
N SER A 644 -26.08 -12.83 2.24
CA SER A 644 -25.79 -12.64 0.82
C SER A 644 -26.51 -13.63 -0.08
N VAL A 645 -26.68 -13.23 -1.32
CA VAL A 645 -27.31 -14.03 -2.40
C VAL A 645 -26.41 -13.94 -3.64
N SER A 646 -26.17 -15.10 -4.28
CA SER A 646 -25.56 -15.19 -5.60
C SER A 646 -26.44 -16.08 -6.48
N TRP A 647 -26.90 -15.55 -7.61
CA TRP A 647 -27.80 -16.24 -8.52
C TRP A 647 -27.22 -16.28 -9.93
N LEU A 648 -26.85 -17.50 -10.36
CA LEU A 648 -26.41 -17.76 -11.72
C LEU A 648 -27.62 -17.88 -12.65
N MET A 649 -28.14 -16.72 -13.06
CA MET A 649 -29.37 -16.61 -13.85
C MET A 649 -29.25 -17.29 -15.22
N SER A 650 -28.03 -17.32 -15.80
CA SER A 650 -27.76 -17.96 -17.08
C SER A 650 -27.95 -19.47 -17.09
N ASP A 651 -27.98 -20.12 -15.92
CA ASP A 651 -28.16 -21.56 -15.82
C ASP A 651 -29.64 -21.95 -15.54
N GLU A 652 -30.53 -20.98 -15.49
CA GLU A 652 -31.96 -21.25 -15.34
C GLU A 652 -32.58 -21.67 -16.65
N PRO A 653 -33.62 -22.55 -16.63
CA PRO A 653 -34.27 -23.11 -17.85
C PRO A 653 -34.90 -22.03 -18.74
N PHE A 654 -35.29 -20.89 -18.21
CA PHE A 654 -35.87 -19.78 -18.95
C PHE A 654 -34.82 -18.91 -19.68
N PHE A 655 -33.52 -19.04 -19.32
CA PHE A 655 -32.47 -18.25 -19.91
C PHE A 655 -31.99 -18.83 -21.23
N SER A 656 -32.09 -18.05 -22.30
CA SER A 656 -31.57 -18.47 -23.60
C SER A 656 -30.12 -18.01 -23.76
N LYS A 657 -29.18 -18.94 -23.67
CA LYS A 657 -27.76 -18.67 -23.92
C LYS A 657 -27.56 -18.30 -25.39
N GLY A 658 -27.25 -17.05 -25.66
CA GLY A 658 -26.96 -16.55 -27.01
C GLY A 658 -25.45 -16.33 -27.22
N SER A 659 -25.07 -16.07 -28.47
CA SER A 659 -23.68 -15.72 -28.80
C SER A 659 -23.21 -14.40 -28.21
N PHE A 660 -24.14 -13.53 -27.82
CA PHE A 660 -23.83 -12.25 -27.20
C PHE A 660 -23.67 -12.39 -25.68
N LEU A 661 -24.57 -13.08 -24.98
CA LEU A 661 -24.53 -13.25 -23.52
C LEU A 661 -24.44 -14.73 -23.20
N SER A 662 -23.28 -15.16 -22.70
CA SER A 662 -22.98 -16.55 -22.35
C SER A 662 -23.33 -16.85 -20.90
N THR A 663 -23.00 -15.93 -19.99
CA THR A 663 -23.22 -16.07 -18.56
C THR A 663 -23.73 -14.77 -17.96
N LEU A 664 -24.67 -14.88 -17.03
CA LEU A 664 -25.18 -13.77 -16.24
C LEU A 664 -25.37 -14.22 -14.80
N ARG A 665 -24.69 -13.51 -13.88
CA ARG A 665 -24.83 -13.69 -12.44
C ARG A 665 -25.30 -12.38 -11.81
N LEU A 666 -26.32 -12.48 -10.96
CA LEU A 666 -26.76 -11.41 -10.08
C LEU A 666 -26.30 -11.71 -8.67
N ARG A 667 -25.85 -10.69 -7.96
CA ARG A 667 -25.37 -10.84 -6.59
C ARG A 667 -25.82 -9.68 -5.72
N GLY A 668 -26.03 -9.98 -4.45
CA GLY A 668 -26.33 -8.99 -3.44
C GLY A 668 -25.82 -9.44 -2.08
N ALA A 669 -25.30 -8.50 -1.30
CA ALA A 669 -24.80 -8.79 0.03
C ALA A 669 -25.08 -7.61 0.97
N TYR A 670 -25.40 -7.93 2.21
CA TYR A 670 -25.43 -7.00 3.32
C TYR A 670 -24.56 -7.56 4.43
N GLY A 671 -23.72 -6.71 5.02
CA GLY A 671 -22.86 -7.10 6.13
C GLY A 671 -22.53 -5.95 7.05
N VAL A 672 -22.12 -6.33 8.24
CA VAL A 672 -21.65 -5.40 9.27
C VAL A 672 -20.26 -5.85 9.70
N SER A 673 -19.35 -4.92 9.85
CA SER A 673 -18.04 -5.13 10.46
C SER A 673 -17.68 -3.93 11.33
N GLY A 674 -16.68 -4.08 12.18
CA GLY A 674 -16.30 -3.02 13.09
C GLY A 674 -14.86 -2.52 12.86
N GLN A 675 -14.53 -1.48 13.61
CA GLN A 675 -13.17 -1.03 13.85
C GLN A 675 -13.00 -0.72 15.33
N GLN A 676 -11.96 -1.28 15.92
CA GLN A 676 -11.68 -1.10 17.35
C GLN A 676 -11.10 0.28 17.63
N PRO A 677 -11.31 0.85 18.83
CA PRO A 677 -10.58 2.00 19.32
C PRO A 677 -9.07 1.72 19.40
N GLY A 678 -8.28 2.77 19.53
CA GLY A 678 -6.86 2.63 19.87
C GLY A 678 -6.67 1.88 21.19
N THR A 679 -5.53 1.23 21.35
CA THR A 679 -5.25 0.29 22.45
C THR A 679 -5.54 0.87 23.84
N ASN A 680 -5.29 2.17 24.04
CA ASN A 680 -5.44 2.84 25.33
C ASN A 680 -6.56 3.89 25.36
N ASP A 681 -7.36 4.06 24.29
CA ASP A 681 -8.36 5.14 24.19
C ASP A 681 -9.45 5.05 25.27
N ALA A 682 -9.80 3.84 25.67
CA ALA A 682 -10.77 3.60 26.73
C ALA A 682 -10.19 3.72 28.14
N LEU A 683 -8.87 3.62 28.30
CA LEU A 683 -8.22 3.51 29.61
C LEU A 683 -7.90 4.88 30.19
N ARG A 684 -8.22 5.06 31.46
CA ARG A 684 -7.72 6.18 32.25
C ARG A 684 -6.38 5.80 32.86
N TYR A 685 -5.35 6.59 32.60
CA TYR A 685 -4.04 6.40 33.19
C TYR A 685 -3.34 7.72 33.47
N TYR A 686 -2.32 7.65 34.31
CA TYR A 686 -1.50 8.80 34.70
C TYR A 686 -0.08 8.61 34.18
N SER A 687 0.49 9.69 33.67
CA SER A 687 1.87 9.73 33.23
C SER A 687 2.76 10.37 34.30
N PRO A 688 3.94 9.82 34.57
CA PRO A 688 4.91 10.46 35.47
C PRO A 688 5.42 11.76 34.87
N VAL A 689 5.59 12.78 35.71
CA VAL A 689 6.16 14.05 35.31
C VAL A 689 7.25 14.44 36.31
N ALA A 690 8.39 14.84 35.76
CA ALA A 690 9.46 15.38 36.58
C ALA A 690 9.16 16.83 36.97
N GLY A 691 9.28 17.13 38.24
CA GLY A 691 9.11 18.48 38.80
C GLY A 691 10.27 18.87 39.67
N LYS A 692 10.35 20.15 40.04
CA LYS A 692 11.34 20.67 41.01
C LYS A 692 10.64 21.47 42.11
N ARG A 693 11.00 21.24 43.36
CA ARG A 693 10.56 22.03 44.51
C ARG A 693 11.78 22.41 45.35
N GLY A 694 12.02 23.69 45.49
CA GLY A 694 13.20 24.17 46.25
C GLY A 694 14.52 23.68 45.67
N GLY A 695 14.64 23.47 44.32
CA GLY A 695 15.86 22.96 43.66
C GLY A 695 16.01 21.44 43.68
N VAL A 696 15.16 20.71 44.40
CA VAL A 696 15.19 19.26 44.49
C VAL A 696 14.22 18.66 43.42
N GLY A 697 14.73 17.70 42.64
CA GLY A 697 13.91 16.95 41.69
C GLY A 697 12.85 16.12 42.41
N LEU A 698 11.63 16.20 41.93
CA LEU A 698 10.48 15.42 42.43
C LEU A 698 9.80 14.74 41.25
N THR A 699 9.20 13.60 41.53
CA THR A 699 8.31 12.95 40.57
C THR A 699 6.87 13.29 40.94
N GLY A 700 6.13 13.81 39.97
CA GLY A 700 4.68 14.01 40.03
C GLY A 700 3.96 13.08 39.08
N VAL A 701 2.66 13.17 39.04
CA VAL A 701 1.81 12.51 38.03
C VAL A 701 0.85 13.54 37.43
N THR A 702 0.61 13.40 36.13
CA THR A 702 -0.43 14.13 35.42
C THR A 702 -1.36 13.11 34.73
N PHE A 703 -2.51 13.54 34.23
CA PHE A 703 -3.31 12.65 33.37
C PHE A 703 -2.52 12.34 32.09
N GLY A 704 -2.31 11.06 31.83
CA GLY A 704 -1.80 10.59 30.53
C GLY A 704 -2.93 10.39 29.53
N ASN A 705 -4.09 9.91 30.00
CA ASN A 705 -5.33 9.84 29.24
C ASN A 705 -6.53 9.81 30.21
N LEU A 706 -7.58 10.50 29.87
CA LEU A 706 -8.82 10.46 30.66
C LEU A 706 -9.61 9.16 30.45
N GLY A 707 -9.42 8.54 29.28
CA GLY A 707 -10.14 7.33 28.89
C GLY A 707 -11.67 7.53 28.78
N ASN A 708 -12.34 6.58 28.18
CA ASN A 708 -13.79 6.53 28.12
C ASN A 708 -14.26 5.10 28.33
N VAL A 709 -14.79 4.80 29.52
CA VAL A 709 -15.23 3.45 29.90
C VAL A 709 -16.43 2.92 29.10
N ASP A 710 -17.13 3.81 28.39
CA ASP A 710 -18.27 3.47 27.52
C ASP A 710 -17.89 3.34 26.04
N LEU A 711 -16.59 3.38 25.72
CA LEU A 711 -16.11 3.40 24.35
C LEU A 711 -16.43 2.08 23.64
N LYS A 712 -17.01 2.19 22.44
CA LYS A 712 -17.45 1.08 21.61
C LYS A 712 -16.65 1.05 20.31
N PRO A 713 -16.60 -0.11 19.61
CA PRO A 713 -16.09 -0.12 18.25
C PRO A 713 -16.99 0.68 17.30
N GLU A 714 -16.40 1.30 16.30
CA GLU A 714 -17.15 1.81 15.14
C GLU A 714 -17.82 0.65 14.42
N ARG A 715 -19.00 0.87 13.82
CA ARG A 715 -19.77 -0.16 13.13
C ARG A 715 -20.13 0.28 11.72
N SER A 716 -19.53 -0.37 10.73
CA SER A 716 -19.80 -0.12 9.31
C SER A 716 -20.81 -1.12 8.77
N HIS A 717 -21.92 -0.61 8.26
CA HIS A 717 -22.99 -1.33 7.58
C HIS A 717 -22.87 -1.14 6.07
N GLU A 718 -22.90 -2.19 5.29
CA GLU A 718 -22.78 -2.07 3.83
C GLU A 718 -23.79 -2.93 3.10
N LEU A 719 -24.41 -2.35 2.09
CA LEU A 719 -25.21 -3.03 1.08
C LEU A 719 -24.44 -3.01 -0.24
N GLU A 720 -24.23 -4.16 -0.82
CA GLU A 720 -23.73 -4.35 -2.18
C GLU A 720 -24.78 -4.96 -3.09
N LEU A 721 -24.86 -4.46 -4.32
CA LEU A 721 -25.62 -5.07 -5.41
C LEU A 721 -24.70 -5.17 -6.62
N GLY A 722 -24.66 -6.32 -7.27
CA GLY A 722 -23.75 -6.52 -8.39
C GLY A 722 -24.30 -7.40 -9.49
N LEU A 723 -23.67 -7.26 -10.64
CA LEU A 723 -23.93 -8.01 -11.84
C LEU A 723 -22.59 -8.41 -12.47
N ASP A 724 -22.45 -9.69 -12.78
CA ASP A 724 -21.30 -10.20 -13.52
C ASP A 724 -21.80 -10.90 -14.78
N ALA A 725 -21.21 -10.56 -15.92
CA ALA A 725 -21.62 -11.08 -17.22
C ALA A 725 -20.42 -11.49 -18.07
N SER A 726 -20.57 -12.65 -18.76
CA SER A 726 -19.68 -13.05 -19.85
C SER A 726 -20.39 -12.86 -21.18
N MET A 727 -19.73 -12.21 -22.13
CA MET A 727 -20.29 -11.83 -23.41
C MET A 727 -19.39 -12.24 -24.56
N LEU A 728 -19.92 -12.19 -25.80
CA LEU A 728 -19.19 -12.44 -27.05
C LEU A 728 -18.47 -13.80 -27.06
N LYS A 729 -19.17 -14.87 -26.63
CA LYS A 729 -18.60 -16.21 -26.44
C LYS A 729 -17.45 -16.22 -25.45
N ASP A 730 -17.63 -15.56 -24.30
CA ASP A 730 -16.69 -15.43 -23.21
C ASP A 730 -15.39 -14.62 -23.53
N ARG A 731 -15.38 -13.89 -24.66
CA ARG A 731 -14.27 -12.99 -25.00
C ARG A 731 -14.27 -11.68 -24.21
N MET A 732 -15.41 -11.33 -23.60
CA MET A 732 -15.56 -10.12 -22.81
C MET A 732 -16.25 -10.45 -21.49
N SER A 733 -15.73 -9.90 -20.38
CA SER A 733 -16.42 -9.87 -19.08
C SER A 733 -16.75 -8.47 -18.67
N LEU A 734 -17.81 -8.37 -17.91
CA LEU A 734 -18.24 -7.19 -17.18
C LEU A 734 -18.51 -7.59 -15.74
N GLU A 735 -17.88 -6.90 -14.81
CA GLU A 735 -18.24 -6.88 -13.39
C GLU A 735 -18.73 -5.48 -13.05
N PHE A 736 -19.93 -5.35 -12.50
CA PHE A 736 -20.49 -4.09 -12.04
C PHE A 736 -20.95 -4.25 -10.59
N THR A 737 -20.63 -3.28 -9.76
CA THR A 737 -21.03 -3.24 -8.34
C THR A 737 -21.50 -1.85 -7.97
N TYR A 738 -22.68 -1.75 -7.37
CA TYR A 738 -23.13 -0.64 -6.57
C TYR A 738 -22.90 -0.97 -5.10
N PHE A 739 -22.37 -0.03 -4.33
CA PHE A 739 -22.22 -0.17 -2.87
C PHE A 739 -22.76 1.07 -2.14
N ASN A 740 -23.28 0.84 -0.94
CA ASN A 740 -23.69 1.88 -0.01
C ASN A 740 -23.28 1.46 1.40
N LYS A 741 -22.34 2.19 1.97
CA LYS A 741 -21.73 1.94 3.26
C LYS A 741 -21.99 3.09 4.22
N GLU A 742 -22.40 2.76 5.43
CA GLU A 742 -22.61 3.72 6.52
C GLU A 742 -21.86 3.25 7.76
N THR A 743 -20.90 4.05 8.22
CA THR A 743 -20.23 3.84 9.52
C THR A 743 -20.97 4.63 10.58
N LYS A 744 -21.45 3.94 11.61
CA LYS A 744 -22.10 4.48 12.79
C LYS A 744 -21.20 4.35 14.00
N ASP A 745 -21.48 5.14 15.03
CA ASP A 745 -20.68 5.17 16.25
C ASP A 745 -19.21 5.54 15.94
N ALA A 746 -18.96 6.35 14.87
CA ALA A 746 -17.62 6.76 14.51
C ALA A 746 -16.98 7.55 15.64
N LEU A 747 -15.69 7.26 15.90
CA LEU A 747 -14.95 7.88 16.98
C LEU A 747 -14.62 9.33 16.63
N ILE A 748 -15.02 10.23 17.53
CA ILE A 748 -14.77 11.66 17.43
C ILE A 748 -14.00 12.10 18.65
N GLN A 749 -12.91 12.83 18.45
CA GLN A 749 -12.21 13.51 19.51
C GLN A 749 -12.99 14.76 19.94
N ARG A 750 -13.22 14.91 21.22
CA ARG A 750 -13.82 16.09 21.81
C ARG A 750 -12.90 16.66 22.87
N ASN A 751 -12.69 17.97 22.83
CA ASN A 751 -11.93 18.66 23.86
C ASN A 751 -12.58 18.50 25.23
N VAL A 752 -11.78 18.22 26.22
CA VAL A 752 -12.22 18.09 27.60
C VAL A 752 -12.14 19.47 28.27
N ASP A 753 -13.11 19.77 29.14
CA ASP A 753 -13.10 20.99 29.95
C ASP A 753 -11.82 21.01 30.81
N PRO A 754 -11.01 22.08 30.77
CA PRO A 754 -9.82 22.21 31.63
C PRO A 754 -10.07 22.04 33.11
N SER A 755 -11.29 22.29 33.59
CA SER A 755 -11.72 22.06 34.98
C SER A 755 -11.69 20.58 35.40
N ALA A 756 -11.66 19.66 34.45
CA ALA A 756 -11.47 18.23 34.70
C ALA A 756 -10.01 17.88 35.09
N GLY A 757 -9.10 18.86 35.06
CA GLY A 757 -7.69 18.67 35.40
C GLY A 757 -6.84 18.07 34.27
N ALA A 758 -7.38 18.03 33.07
CA ALA A 758 -6.68 17.62 31.86
C ALA A 758 -6.96 18.64 30.76
N SER A 759 -5.98 18.90 29.91
CA SER A 759 -6.09 19.80 28.75
C SER A 759 -6.20 19.03 27.42
N ASP A 760 -6.55 17.77 27.49
CA ASP A 760 -6.48 16.83 26.36
C ASP A 760 -7.86 16.50 25.78
N VAL A 761 -7.86 15.76 24.72
CA VAL A 761 -9.06 15.26 24.05
C VAL A 761 -9.51 13.91 24.60
N GLN A 762 -10.79 13.61 24.48
CA GLN A 762 -11.36 12.31 24.82
C GLN A 762 -12.19 11.78 23.67
N PHE A 763 -12.09 10.48 23.38
CA PHE A 763 -12.86 9.84 22.32
C PHE A 763 -14.29 9.51 22.75
N PHE A 764 -15.23 9.77 21.83
CA PHE A 764 -16.64 9.42 21.95
C PHE A 764 -17.18 8.82 20.66
N ASN A 765 -18.14 7.91 20.77
CA ASN A 765 -18.85 7.33 19.63
C ASN A 765 -20.00 8.24 19.19
N LEU A 766 -19.71 9.30 18.45
CA LEU A 766 -20.66 10.37 18.09
C LEU A 766 -20.92 10.47 16.60
N GLY A 767 -19.95 10.04 15.77
CA GLY A 767 -19.96 10.34 14.35
C GLY A 767 -20.74 9.36 13.50
N ARG A 768 -21.08 9.82 12.27
CA ARG A 768 -21.65 9.00 11.22
C ARG A 768 -21.09 9.40 9.86
N VAL A 769 -20.48 8.42 9.17
CA VAL A 769 -19.88 8.63 7.84
C VAL A 769 -20.59 7.77 6.81
N LYS A 770 -20.85 8.33 5.61
CA LYS A 770 -21.47 7.64 4.48
C LYS A 770 -20.54 7.60 3.28
N ASN A 771 -20.45 6.43 2.64
CA ASN A 771 -19.77 6.20 1.37
C ASN A 771 -20.71 5.42 0.45
N TYR A 772 -20.96 5.91 -0.75
CA TYR A 772 -21.72 5.17 -1.75
C TYR A 772 -21.15 5.41 -3.14
N GLY A 773 -21.24 4.42 -4.00
CA GLY A 773 -20.66 4.55 -5.32
C GLY A 773 -20.87 3.34 -6.21
N VAL A 774 -20.22 3.40 -7.36
CA VAL A 774 -20.21 2.34 -8.37
C VAL A 774 -18.78 1.95 -8.72
N GLU A 775 -18.61 0.67 -8.98
CA GLU A 775 -17.37 0.06 -9.48
C GLU A 775 -17.68 -0.72 -10.74
N MET A 776 -16.77 -0.68 -11.71
CA MET A 776 -16.89 -1.42 -12.96
C MET A 776 -15.54 -1.99 -13.36
N ALA A 777 -15.52 -3.24 -13.84
CA ALA A 777 -14.36 -3.83 -14.49
C ALA A 777 -14.81 -4.53 -15.77
N ILE A 778 -14.08 -4.30 -16.86
CA ILE A 778 -14.27 -4.92 -18.16
C ILE A 778 -12.96 -5.55 -18.57
N ASN A 779 -12.96 -6.85 -18.83
CA ASN A 779 -11.82 -7.52 -19.43
C ASN A 779 -12.25 -8.09 -20.79
N THR A 780 -11.46 -7.88 -21.82
CA THR A 780 -11.79 -8.36 -23.16
C THR A 780 -10.55 -8.80 -23.93
N ARG A 781 -10.68 -9.90 -24.63
CA ARG A 781 -9.74 -10.30 -25.68
C ARG A 781 -10.26 -9.76 -27.01
N VAL A 782 -9.74 -8.60 -27.41
CA VAL A 782 -10.20 -7.88 -28.59
C VAL A 782 -9.86 -8.65 -29.86
N VAL A 783 -8.62 -9.14 -29.94
CA VAL A 783 -8.12 -9.97 -31.04
C VAL A 783 -7.52 -11.24 -30.45
N ASP A 784 -7.84 -12.37 -31.07
CA ASP A 784 -7.31 -13.67 -30.69
C ASP A 784 -6.94 -14.44 -31.97
N SER A 785 -5.67 -14.35 -32.37
CA SER A 785 -5.12 -15.11 -33.49
C SER A 785 -3.75 -15.68 -33.10
N ARG A 786 -3.25 -16.64 -33.87
CA ARG A 786 -1.99 -17.33 -33.57
C ARG A 786 -0.79 -16.38 -33.49
N ASP A 787 -0.73 -15.39 -34.37
CA ASP A 787 0.41 -14.50 -34.49
C ASP A 787 0.22 -13.15 -33.82
N PHE A 788 -1.03 -12.80 -33.44
CA PHE A 788 -1.38 -11.56 -32.79
C PHE A 788 -2.56 -11.75 -31.85
N SER A 789 -2.37 -11.41 -30.57
CA SER A 789 -3.47 -11.27 -29.62
C SER A 789 -3.42 -9.89 -28.96
N TRP A 790 -4.60 -9.40 -28.60
CA TRP A 790 -4.78 -8.13 -27.89
C TRP A 790 -5.77 -8.31 -26.75
N ASP A 791 -5.26 -8.22 -25.53
CA ASP A 791 -6.02 -8.23 -24.30
C ASP A 791 -6.16 -6.79 -23.77
N LEU A 792 -7.36 -6.41 -23.35
CA LEU A 792 -7.69 -5.12 -22.79
C LEU A 792 -8.45 -5.29 -21.48
N ALA A 793 -7.99 -4.60 -20.42
CA ALA A 793 -8.68 -4.52 -19.16
C ALA A 793 -8.93 -3.04 -18.79
N LEU A 794 -10.19 -2.70 -18.58
CA LEU A 794 -10.64 -1.38 -18.12
C LEU A 794 -11.26 -1.56 -16.74
N SER A 795 -10.83 -0.78 -15.77
CA SER A 795 -11.45 -0.72 -14.44
C SER A 795 -11.68 0.72 -14.02
N GLY A 796 -12.70 0.97 -13.22
CA GLY A 796 -12.97 2.30 -12.70
C GLY A 796 -13.97 2.29 -11.56
N SER A 797 -13.95 3.39 -10.80
CA SER A 797 -14.87 3.65 -9.70
C SER A 797 -15.20 5.13 -9.60
N VAL A 798 -16.41 5.39 -9.15
CA VAL A 798 -16.87 6.73 -8.75
C VAL A 798 -17.64 6.58 -7.45
N TYR A 799 -17.28 7.37 -6.44
CA TYR A 799 -17.94 7.31 -5.15
C TYR A 799 -18.06 8.69 -4.50
N GLU A 800 -19.00 8.79 -3.57
CA GLU A 800 -19.20 9.95 -2.70
C GLU A 800 -18.95 9.57 -1.24
N ASN A 801 -18.26 10.47 -0.54
CA ASN A 801 -17.97 10.40 0.89
C ASN A 801 -18.60 11.60 1.58
N THR A 802 -19.24 11.41 2.74
CA THR A 802 -19.88 12.51 3.49
C THR A 802 -19.85 12.22 4.99
N LEU A 803 -19.42 13.20 5.78
CA LEU A 803 -19.62 13.22 7.23
C LEU A 803 -21.08 13.58 7.52
N ALA A 804 -21.90 12.56 7.75
CA ALA A 804 -23.35 12.77 7.94
C ALA A 804 -23.69 13.37 9.31
N GLU A 805 -22.93 12.97 10.35
CA GLU A 805 -23.06 13.50 11.72
C GLU A 805 -21.66 13.60 12.34
N ILE A 806 -21.41 14.69 13.07
CA ILE A 806 -20.17 14.87 13.83
C ILE A 806 -20.40 14.70 15.34
N GLY A 807 -21.65 14.83 15.79
CA GLY A 807 -22.06 14.72 17.19
C GLY A 807 -22.39 16.05 17.84
N ASP A 808 -23.29 16.00 18.83
CA ASP A 808 -23.71 17.20 19.55
C ASP A 808 -22.58 17.78 20.38
N GLY A 809 -22.41 19.09 20.31
CA GLY A 809 -21.38 19.82 21.06
C GLY A 809 -19.96 19.69 20.48
N VAL A 810 -19.80 19.07 19.32
CA VAL A 810 -18.54 19.03 18.56
C VAL A 810 -18.64 20.03 17.42
N GLY A 811 -17.68 20.95 17.34
CA GLY A 811 -17.53 21.86 16.20
C GLY A 811 -16.88 21.18 15.00
N GLU A 812 -16.45 21.98 14.03
CA GLU A 812 -15.59 21.51 12.96
C GLU A 812 -14.23 21.03 13.51
N ILE A 813 -13.67 19.98 12.93
CA ILE A 813 -12.34 19.49 13.29
C ILE A 813 -11.37 19.99 12.23
N VAL A 814 -10.41 20.83 12.64
CA VAL A 814 -9.46 21.51 11.76
C VAL A 814 -8.09 20.82 11.84
N PHE A 815 -7.45 20.58 10.72
CA PHE A 815 -6.12 19.96 10.60
C PHE A 815 -5.46 20.39 9.27
N GLY A 816 -4.31 19.80 8.90
CA GLY A 816 -3.64 20.10 7.63
C GLY A 816 -3.31 21.57 7.50
N PHE A 817 -2.48 22.12 8.40
CA PHE A 817 -2.14 23.57 8.47
C PHE A 817 -3.35 24.51 8.60
N GLY A 818 -4.50 24.01 9.09
CA GLY A 818 -5.71 24.80 9.23
C GLY A 818 -6.60 24.85 7.97
N LEU A 819 -6.17 24.24 6.88
CA LEU A 819 -6.81 24.31 5.57
C LEU A 819 -7.80 23.18 5.32
N GLN A 820 -7.66 22.06 6.03
CA GLN A 820 -8.57 20.93 5.91
C GLN A 820 -9.48 20.82 7.13
N ARG A 821 -10.72 20.41 6.89
CA ARG A 821 -11.71 20.29 7.97
C ARG A 821 -12.62 19.09 7.79
N HIS A 822 -13.02 18.51 8.92
CA HIS A 822 -14.19 17.65 8.98
C HIS A 822 -15.39 18.51 9.37
N VAL A 823 -16.31 18.69 8.44
CA VAL A 823 -17.53 19.50 8.61
C VAL A 823 -18.73 18.64 8.27
N GLN A 824 -19.76 18.67 9.13
CA GLN A 824 -20.99 17.91 8.90
C GLN A 824 -21.66 18.32 7.58
N GLY A 825 -22.06 17.31 6.79
CA GLY A 825 -22.67 17.49 5.48
C GLY A 825 -21.67 17.56 4.31
N TYR A 826 -20.37 17.62 4.58
CA TYR A 826 -19.31 17.70 3.59
C TYR A 826 -18.44 16.43 3.55
N PRO A 827 -17.63 16.24 2.49
CA PRO A 827 -16.63 15.18 2.46
C PRO A 827 -15.63 15.28 3.62
N LEU A 828 -15.16 14.15 4.12
CA LEU A 828 -14.08 14.11 5.11
C LEU A 828 -12.81 14.75 4.53
N GLY A 829 -12.18 15.62 5.32
CA GLY A 829 -10.91 16.23 4.95
C GLY A 829 -10.99 17.23 3.79
N GLY A 830 -12.15 17.86 3.58
CA GLY A 830 -12.30 18.87 2.53
C GLY A 830 -11.48 20.13 2.81
N TYR A 831 -11.09 20.82 1.75
CA TYR A 831 -10.38 22.12 1.82
C TYR A 831 -11.33 23.29 2.07
N TRP A 832 -10.88 24.18 2.93
CA TRP A 832 -11.60 25.37 3.38
C TRP A 832 -10.66 26.56 3.49
N ALA A 833 -11.00 27.65 2.85
CA ALA A 833 -10.29 28.92 3.00
C ALA A 833 -11.24 30.07 2.74
N ARG A 834 -10.82 31.29 3.08
CA ARG A 834 -11.61 32.50 2.78
C ARG A 834 -11.53 32.81 1.28
N PRO A 835 -12.67 32.85 0.55
CA PRO A 835 -12.67 33.12 -0.88
C PRO A 835 -12.10 34.48 -1.26
N ILE A 836 -11.28 34.55 -2.30
CA ILE A 836 -10.99 35.78 -3.01
C ILE A 836 -12.26 36.17 -3.77
N THR A 837 -12.90 37.30 -3.40
CA THR A 837 -14.18 37.73 -3.96
C THR A 837 -14.01 38.64 -5.16
N GLY A 838 -12.84 39.22 -5.35
CA GLY A 838 -12.49 40.03 -6.49
C GLY A 838 -11.12 40.70 -6.36
N PHE A 839 -10.65 41.20 -7.51
CA PHE A 839 -9.46 42.06 -7.57
C PHE A 839 -9.66 43.04 -8.72
N ASN A 840 -9.06 44.23 -8.62
CA ASN A 840 -9.23 45.27 -9.63
C ASN A 840 -8.01 46.21 -9.65
N ASP A 841 -7.27 46.21 -10.74
CA ASP A 841 -6.22 47.22 -11.00
C ASP A 841 -6.93 48.59 -11.22
N ALA A 842 -7.19 49.28 -10.11
CA ALA A 842 -8.02 50.51 -10.11
C ALA A 842 -7.27 51.72 -10.67
N ASN A 843 -5.96 51.72 -10.51
CA ASN A 843 -5.08 52.82 -10.97
C ASN A 843 -4.54 52.55 -12.39
N HIS A 844 -4.77 51.34 -12.97
CA HIS A 844 -4.30 50.93 -14.28
C HIS A 844 -2.79 50.96 -14.49
N ASP A 845 -2.03 50.65 -13.47
CA ASP A 845 -0.57 50.54 -13.53
C ASP A 845 -0.05 49.15 -13.87
N GLY A 846 -0.92 48.18 -14.00
CA GLY A 846 -0.63 46.75 -14.32
C GLY A 846 -0.14 45.97 -13.12
N ILE A 847 -0.35 46.49 -11.90
CA ILE A 847 0.02 45.85 -10.64
C ILE A 847 -1.23 45.69 -9.78
N ILE A 848 -1.29 44.64 -9.00
CA ILE A 848 -2.32 44.47 -7.97
C ILE A 848 -1.68 44.71 -6.61
N ALA A 849 -2.08 45.81 -5.98
CA ALA A 849 -1.69 46.15 -4.60
C ALA A 849 -2.58 45.42 -3.58
N ALA A 850 -2.14 45.42 -2.29
CA ALA A 850 -2.85 44.74 -1.21
C ALA A 850 -4.32 45.20 -1.05
N ASP A 851 -4.58 46.53 -1.22
CA ASP A 851 -5.93 47.14 -1.11
C ASP A 851 -6.80 46.93 -2.35
N GLU A 852 -6.27 46.39 -3.44
CA GLU A 852 -6.98 46.08 -4.67
C GLU A 852 -7.51 44.63 -4.71
N VAL A 853 -7.27 43.82 -3.64
CA VAL A 853 -7.79 42.48 -3.48
C VAL A 853 -8.83 42.45 -2.37
N THR A 854 -9.94 41.80 -2.64
CA THR A 854 -11.01 41.61 -1.66
C THR A 854 -11.20 40.15 -1.33
N VAL A 855 -11.25 39.83 -0.02
CA VAL A 855 -11.37 38.48 0.51
C VAL A 855 -12.61 38.41 1.42
N ALA A 856 -13.33 37.30 1.40
CA ALA A 856 -14.49 37.09 2.27
C ALA A 856 -14.06 36.91 3.73
N ASP A 857 -14.92 37.30 4.68
CA ASP A 857 -14.63 37.19 6.12
C ASP A 857 -14.58 35.74 6.60
N ASN A 858 -15.39 34.85 6.01
CA ASN A 858 -15.53 33.47 6.47
C ASN A 858 -14.98 32.46 5.44
N ALA A 859 -14.36 31.41 5.96
CA ALA A 859 -13.93 30.29 5.12
C ALA A 859 -15.13 29.59 4.46
N ALA A 860 -14.95 29.20 3.21
CA ALA A 860 -15.91 28.45 2.42
C ALA A 860 -15.29 27.11 1.96
N PHE A 861 -16.15 26.13 1.68
CA PHE A 861 -15.71 24.86 1.14
C PHE A 861 -15.20 25.05 -0.30
N ARG A 862 -13.96 24.66 -0.55
CA ARG A 862 -13.36 24.73 -1.87
C ARG A 862 -13.53 23.44 -2.67
N GLY A 863 -13.38 22.31 -1.99
CA GLY A 863 -13.47 21.00 -2.63
C GLY A 863 -12.94 19.88 -1.76
N ARG A 864 -13.04 18.65 -2.24
CA ARG A 864 -12.48 17.47 -1.57
C ARG A 864 -10.99 17.36 -1.82
N ALA A 865 -10.22 16.91 -0.84
CA ALA A 865 -8.80 16.70 -0.98
C ALA A 865 -8.44 15.32 -1.55
N LEU A 866 -9.27 14.31 -1.34
CA LEU A 866 -9.04 12.95 -1.84
C LEU A 866 -9.81 12.70 -3.14
N PRO A 867 -9.22 12.00 -4.13
CA PRO A 867 -9.89 11.66 -5.39
C PRO A 867 -11.10 10.75 -5.13
N ASN A 868 -12.17 10.95 -5.88
CA ASN A 868 -13.37 10.13 -5.84
C ASN A 868 -13.76 9.54 -7.19
N LYS A 869 -12.94 9.77 -8.21
CA LYS A 869 -13.08 9.21 -9.55
C LYS A 869 -11.75 8.59 -9.96
N GLU A 870 -11.81 7.32 -10.32
CA GLU A 870 -10.62 6.57 -10.77
C GLU A 870 -10.98 5.72 -11.98
N ALA A 871 -10.04 5.63 -12.92
CA ALA A 871 -10.13 4.71 -14.04
C ALA A 871 -8.73 4.23 -14.44
N SER A 872 -8.62 3.00 -14.87
CA SER A 872 -7.36 2.44 -15.36
C SER A 872 -7.59 1.60 -16.60
N LEU A 873 -6.69 1.74 -17.55
CA LEU A 873 -6.65 1.00 -18.81
C LEU A 873 -5.35 0.20 -18.89
N ASN A 874 -5.46 -1.11 -18.85
CA ASN A 874 -4.35 -2.04 -19.07
C ASN A 874 -4.50 -2.69 -20.45
N SER A 875 -3.48 -2.64 -21.28
CA SER A 875 -3.49 -3.20 -22.63
C SER A 875 -2.24 -4.03 -22.86
N THR A 876 -2.42 -5.28 -23.31
CA THR A 876 -1.33 -6.21 -23.60
C THR A 876 -1.46 -6.71 -25.03
N PHE A 877 -0.42 -6.52 -25.82
CA PHE A 877 -0.29 -7.04 -27.18
C PHE A 877 0.74 -8.17 -27.18
N ALA A 878 0.38 -9.34 -27.72
CA ALA A 878 1.32 -10.41 -27.99
C ALA A 878 1.46 -10.61 -29.51
N LEU A 879 2.71 -10.61 -29.97
CA LEU A 879 3.09 -10.62 -31.37
C LEU A 879 3.93 -11.85 -31.69
N PHE A 880 3.82 -12.35 -32.93
CA PHE A 880 4.63 -13.45 -33.48
C PHE A 880 4.55 -14.74 -32.66
N GLY A 881 3.32 -15.12 -32.22
CA GLY A 881 3.12 -16.27 -31.37
C GLY A 881 3.73 -16.09 -29.98
N ASP A 882 3.51 -14.93 -29.37
CA ASP A 882 4.00 -14.52 -28.04
C ASP A 882 5.53 -14.35 -27.91
N ARG A 883 6.23 -14.13 -29.05
CA ARG A 883 7.67 -13.83 -29.00
C ARG A 883 7.96 -12.42 -28.52
N ILE A 884 7.09 -11.48 -28.83
CA ILE A 884 7.17 -10.11 -28.35
C ILE A 884 5.85 -9.80 -27.67
N ARG A 885 5.94 -9.31 -26.42
CA ARG A 885 4.78 -8.85 -25.66
C ARG A 885 4.99 -7.39 -25.30
N ILE A 886 3.98 -6.57 -25.53
CA ILE A 886 3.98 -5.14 -25.19
C ILE A 886 2.83 -4.90 -24.22
N GLY A 887 3.16 -4.45 -23.01
CA GLY A 887 2.22 -4.08 -21.95
C GLY A 887 2.18 -2.57 -21.75
N THR A 888 0.99 -2.00 -21.58
CA THR A 888 0.79 -0.59 -21.22
C THR A 888 -0.25 -0.46 -20.12
N GLN A 889 -0.03 0.49 -19.21
CA GLN A 889 -0.99 0.84 -18.17
C GLN A 889 -1.14 2.35 -18.10
N PHE A 890 -2.38 2.80 -18.25
CA PHE A 890 -2.80 4.18 -18.00
C PHE A 890 -3.64 4.25 -16.74
N ASP A 891 -3.48 5.32 -15.97
CA ASP A 891 -4.18 5.57 -14.72
C ASP A 891 -4.74 7.00 -14.71
N TYR A 892 -6.04 7.13 -14.47
CA TYR A 892 -6.74 8.40 -14.29
C TYR A 892 -7.22 8.52 -12.86
N ARG A 893 -6.99 9.67 -12.24
CA ARG A 893 -7.61 10.07 -10.97
C ARG A 893 -8.12 11.48 -11.08
N GLY A 894 -9.15 11.80 -10.28
CA GLY A 894 -9.70 13.14 -10.28
C GLY A 894 -10.92 13.29 -9.37
N GLY A 895 -11.55 14.47 -9.48
CA GLY A 895 -12.67 14.89 -8.64
C GLY A 895 -12.22 15.49 -7.30
N ASN A 896 -10.91 15.70 -7.12
CA ASN A 896 -10.30 16.36 -5.96
C ASN A 896 -9.63 17.67 -6.37
N TYR A 897 -9.32 18.46 -5.36
CA TYR A 897 -8.36 19.54 -5.41
C TYR A 897 -7.06 19.11 -4.72
N ILE A 898 -5.98 19.77 -5.02
CA ILE A 898 -4.71 19.70 -4.31
C ILE A 898 -4.35 21.11 -3.83
N ASP A 899 -3.78 21.20 -2.67
CA ASP A 899 -3.22 22.41 -2.11
C ASP A 899 -1.78 22.54 -2.65
N ASN A 900 -1.55 23.57 -3.47
CA ASN A 900 -0.23 23.95 -3.96
C ASN A 900 0.45 24.83 -2.88
N ALA A 901 0.74 24.20 -1.75
CA ALA A 901 1.26 24.91 -0.60
C ALA A 901 2.69 25.41 -0.82
N ILE A 902 3.45 24.80 -1.72
CA ILE A 902 4.78 25.31 -2.05
C ILE A 902 4.70 26.67 -2.74
N GLU A 903 3.76 26.88 -3.65
CA GLU A 903 3.63 28.17 -4.33
C GLU A 903 3.09 29.25 -3.38
N SER A 904 2.15 28.91 -2.48
CA SER A 904 1.68 29.82 -1.45
C SER A 904 2.80 30.19 -0.48
N PHE A 905 3.61 29.21 -0.08
CA PHE A 905 4.77 29.39 0.81
C PHE A 905 5.86 30.26 0.18
N ARG A 906 6.09 30.12 -1.13
CA ARG A 906 7.00 31.00 -1.89
C ARG A 906 6.49 32.43 -1.94
N CYS A 907 5.18 32.65 -1.88
CA CYS A 907 4.58 33.97 -1.77
C CYS A 907 4.59 34.50 -0.33
N THR A 908 4.48 33.62 0.67
CA THR A 908 4.54 33.95 2.10
C THR A 908 4.95 32.73 2.92
N PRO A 909 6.07 32.76 3.70
CA PRO A 909 6.92 33.88 4.09
C PRO A 909 8.18 34.12 3.23
N VAL A 910 8.43 33.29 2.18
CA VAL A 910 9.71 33.35 1.43
C VAL A 910 9.82 34.60 0.53
N LEU A 911 8.70 35.13 0.04
CA LEU A 911 8.58 36.31 -0.79
C LEU A 911 9.32 36.23 -2.14
N ASN A 912 9.43 35.03 -2.72
CA ASN A 912 10.15 34.79 -3.97
C ASN A 912 9.26 34.22 -5.09
N CYS A 913 7.94 34.30 -4.96
CA CYS A 913 7.04 33.91 -6.03
C CYS A 913 6.92 34.99 -7.11
N ARG A 914 6.58 34.57 -8.32
CA ARG A 914 6.46 35.49 -9.47
C ARG A 914 5.43 36.60 -9.23
N GLY A 915 4.26 36.26 -8.67
CA GLY A 915 3.16 37.20 -8.46
C GLY A 915 3.50 38.39 -7.54
N LEU A 916 4.46 38.23 -6.62
CA LEU A 916 4.92 39.33 -5.75
C LEU A 916 6.10 40.14 -6.33
N VAL A 917 6.88 39.53 -7.23
CA VAL A 917 8.18 40.09 -7.64
C VAL A 917 8.18 40.61 -9.07
N ASP A 918 7.55 39.92 -10.01
CA ASP A 918 7.57 40.23 -11.43
C ASP A 918 6.33 41.07 -11.81
N ARG A 919 6.53 42.38 -12.03
CA ARG A 919 5.48 43.32 -12.46
C ARG A 919 4.74 42.91 -13.74
N THR A 920 5.32 41.97 -14.52
CA THR A 920 4.71 41.45 -15.75
C THR A 920 3.88 40.18 -15.50
N ALA A 921 3.78 39.73 -14.26
CA ALA A 921 2.93 38.59 -13.91
C ALA A 921 1.46 38.88 -14.23
N PRO A 922 0.66 37.88 -14.62
CA PRO A 922 -0.78 38.07 -14.81
C PRO A 922 -1.43 38.67 -13.56
N LEU A 923 -2.41 39.57 -13.72
CA LEU A 923 -3.08 40.21 -12.58
C LEU A 923 -3.73 39.22 -11.63
N GLU A 924 -4.26 38.11 -12.14
CA GLU A 924 -4.81 37.03 -11.30
C GLU A 924 -3.74 36.37 -10.44
N GLU A 925 -2.54 36.17 -10.97
CA GLU A 925 -1.40 35.60 -10.22
C GLU A 925 -0.93 36.60 -9.15
N GLN A 926 -0.84 37.89 -9.48
CA GLN A 926 -0.54 38.93 -8.51
C GLN A 926 -1.60 38.99 -7.41
N ALA A 927 -2.89 38.93 -7.76
CA ALA A 927 -3.98 38.95 -6.79
C ALA A 927 -3.97 37.77 -5.83
N ARG A 928 -3.65 36.57 -6.31
CA ARG A 928 -3.48 35.37 -5.45
C ARG A 928 -2.33 35.56 -4.48
N ALA A 929 -1.20 36.07 -4.97
CA ALA A 929 -0.03 36.31 -4.16
C ALA A 929 -0.27 37.38 -3.08
N GLN A 930 -0.96 38.48 -3.41
CA GLN A 930 -1.36 39.50 -2.45
C GLN A 930 -2.36 38.98 -1.42
N ALA A 931 -3.30 38.12 -1.83
CA ALA A 931 -4.30 37.55 -0.93
C ALA A 931 -3.68 36.63 0.11
N VAL A 932 -2.70 35.80 -0.26
CA VAL A 932 -2.01 34.93 0.70
C VAL A 932 -1.10 35.72 1.63
N LEU A 933 -0.40 36.74 1.10
CA LEU A 933 0.53 37.56 1.87
C LEU A 933 -0.18 38.42 2.91
N ASN A 934 -1.25 39.14 2.53
CA ASN A 934 -1.89 40.16 3.35
C ASN A 934 -3.13 39.66 4.09
N GLU A 935 -3.82 38.67 3.55
CA GLU A 935 -5.07 38.13 4.08
C GLU A 935 -4.96 36.69 4.58
N ALA A 936 -3.80 36.09 4.48
CA ALA A 936 -3.53 34.69 4.89
C ALA A 936 -4.59 33.71 4.36
N THR A 937 -4.92 33.78 3.07
CA THR A 937 -5.84 32.87 2.42
C THR A 937 -5.21 32.03 1.31
N GLU A 938 -5.28 30.72 1.43
CA GLU A 938 -4.82 29.74 0.44
C GLU A 938 -5.84 29.51 -0.71
N TRP A 939 -6.94 30.24 -0.75
CA TRP A 939 -8.02 30.01 -1.71
C TRP A 939 -7.55 29.93 -3.17
N GLY A 940 -6.60 30.76 -3.54
CA GLY A 940 -6.03 30.84 -4.87
C GLY A 940 -5.10 29.69 -5.26
N TYR A 941 -4.69 28.87 -4.27
CA TYR A 941 -3.73 27.79 -4.43
C TYR A 941 -4.35 26.40 -4.36
N PHE A 942 -5.67 26.28 -4.15
CA PHE A 942 -6.38 25.03 -4.33
C PHE A 942 -6.67 24.79 -5.80
N GLU A 943 -5.95 23.89 -6.41
CA GLU A 943 -6.00 23.58 -7.84
C GLU A 943 -6.64 22.23 -8.14
N PRO A 944 -7.20 22.01 -9.35
CA PRO A 944 -7.69 20.69 -9.75
C PRO A 944 -6.59 19.63 -9.70
N GLY A 945 -6.79 18.55 -8.92
CA GLY A 945 -5.82 17.49 -8.73
C GLY A 945 -6.03 16.30 -9.67
N TRP A 946 -6.69 16.47 -10.83
CA TRP A 946 -6.88 15.38 -11.77
C TRP A 946 -5.63 15.15 -12.63
N PHE A 947 -5.42 13.89 -13.02
CA PHE A 947 -4.36 13.53 -13.96
C PHE A 947 -4.68 12.26 -14.75
N VAL A 948 -3.99 12.08 -15.89
CA VAL A 948 -3.84 10.83 -16.61
C VAL A 948 -2.35 10.51 -16.71
N LYS A 949 -1.91 9.39 -16.15
CA LYS A 949 -0.51 8.98 -16.19
C LYS A 949 -0.29 7.69 -16.98
N LEU A 950 0.77 7.64 -17.79
CA LEU A 950 1.30 6.38 -18.31
C LEU A 950 2.16 5.74 -17.23
N ARG A 951 1.53 4.83 -16.46
CA ARG A 951 2.17 4.18 -15.31
C ARG A 951 3.20 3.17 -15.69
N GLU A 952 2.95 2.42 -16.77
CA GLU A 952 3.83 1.35 -17.20
C GLU A 952 3.81 1.20 -18.72
N LEU A 953 4.98 1.02 -19.28
CA LEU A 953 5.20 0.51 -20.62
C LEU A 953 6.27 -0.57 -20.53
N SER A 954 5.94 -1.79 -20.97
CA SER A 954 6.87 -2.91 -20.98
C SER A 954 6.94 -3.56 -22.35
N VAL A 955 8.12 -4.02 -22.73
CA VAL A 955 8.37 -4.81 -23.93
C VAL A 955 9.17 -6.03 -23.55
N THR A 956 8.56 -7.20 -23.62
CA THR A 956 9.19 -8.48 -23.29
C THR A 956 9.46 -9.27 -24.57
N TRP A 957 10.69 -9.66 -24.75
CA TRP A 957 11.12 -10.60 -25.78
C TRP A 957 11.31 -11.99 -25.18
N ASN A 958 10.55 -12.97 -25.66
CA ASN A 958 10.69 -14.38 -25.31
C ASN A 958 11.59 -15.06 -26.34
N ALA A 959 12.76 -15.52 -25.93
CA ALA A 959 13.70 -16.19 -26.81
C ALA A 959 13.12 -17.52 -27.33
N PRO A 960 13.41 -17.89 -28.58
CA PRO A 960 13.06 -19.21 -29.09
C PRO A 960 13.63 -20.32 -28.17
N SER A 961 12.87 -21.40 -27.99
CA SER A 961 13.29 -22.53 -27.15
C SER A 961 14.62 -23.17 -27.60
N SER A 962 14.97 -23.05 -28.88
CA SER A 962 16.28 -23.46 -29.39
C SER A 962 17.42 -22.68 -28.79
N TRP A 963 17.25 -21.36 -28.58
CA TRP A 963 18.29 -20.50 -27.96
C TRP A 963 18.38 -20.80 -26.45
N ALA A 964 17.25 -20.92 -25.76
CA ALA A 964 17.24 -21.27 -24.32
C ALA A 964 17.98 -22.59 -24.08
N ARG A 965 17.78 -23.61 -24.93
CA ARG A 965 18.51 -24.91 -24.81
C ARG A 965 20.01 -24.81 -24.96
N ASN A 966 20.54 -23.83 -25.71
CA ASN A 966 22.00 -23.62 -25.77
C ASN A 966 22.58 -23.26 -24.41
N PHE A 967 21.80 -22.64 -23.54
CA PHE A 967 22.13 -22.33 -22.14
C PHE A 967 21.65 -23.40 -21.15
N ARG A 968 21.18 -24.57 -21.64
CA ARG A 968 20.51 -25.61 -20.83
C ARG A 968 19.26 -25.10 -20.09
N ALA A 969 18.71 -23.98 -20.53
CA ALA A 969 17.53 -23.38 -19.97
C ALA A 969 16.25 -23.85 -20.69
N SER A 970 15.14 -23.89 -19.97
CA SER A 970 13.81 -24.17 -20.49
C SER A 970 13.14 -22.90 -21.03
N ARG A 971 13.50 -21.73 -20.43
CA ARG A 971 12.97 -20.40 -20.79
C ARG A 971 14.06 -19.34 -20.68
N LEU A 972 14.01 -18.38 -21.58
CA LEU A 972 14.85 -17.18 -21.55
C LEU A 972 14.00 -16.01 -22.03
N SER A 973 13.92 -14.92 -21.24
CA SER A 973 13.25 -13.69 -21.67
C SER A 973 14.01 -12.45 -21.21
N ILE A 974 13.89 -11.38 -22.02
CA ILE A 974 14.41 -10.04 -21.71
C ILE A 974 13.22 -9.08 -21.74
N THR A 975 13.07 -8.29 -20.69
CA THR A 975 12.04 -7.26 -20.56
C THR A 975 12.70 -5.90 -20.44
N LEU A 976 12.25 -4.95 -21.25
CA LEU A 976 12.53 -3.54 -21.11
C LEU A 976 11.27 -2.89 -20.55
N ALA A 977 11.36 -2.12 -19.48
CA ALA A 977 10.21 -1.45 -18.90
C ALA A 977 10.52 -0.03 -18.48
N GLY A 978 9.50 0.82 -18.56
CA GLY A 978 9.50 2.16 -18.01
C GLY A 978 8.25 2.39 -17.14
N ARG A 979 8.39 3.12 -16.04
CA ARG A 979 7.28 3.45 -15.13
C ARG A 979 7.21 4.95 -14.90
N ASN A 980 5.98 5.47 -14.66
CA ASN A 980 5.68 6.88 -14.47
C ASN A 980 6.22 7.78 -15.60
N LEU A 981 6.05 7.35 -16.86
CA LEU A 981 6.75 7.93 -18.00
C LEU A 981 6.29 9.34 -18.36
N PHE A 982 4.99 9.62 -18.26
CA PHE A 982 4.46 10.97 -18.42
C PHE A 982 3.11 11.14 -17.69
N SER A 983 2.76 12.41 -17.43
CA SER A 983 1.48 12.88 -16.90
C SER A 983 0.81 13.84 -17.85
N ILE A 984 -0.51 13.84 -17.87
CA ILE A 984 -1.35 14.87 -18.46
C ILE A 984 -2.24 15.39 -17.35
N ASP A 985 -2.10 16.65 -17.00
CA ASP A 985 -2.84 17.32 -15.93
C ASP A 985 -2.90 18.84 -16.21
N ASP A 986 -3.62 19.59 -15.39
CA ASP A 986 -3.70 21.06 -15.41
C ASP A 986 -3.10 21.68 -14.14
N TYR A 987 -2.31 20.92 -13.39
CA TYR A 987 -1.73 21.35 -12.15
C TYR A 987 -0.51 22.26 -12.40
N SER A 988 -0.42 23.38 -11.67
CA SER A 988 0.68 24.34 -11.84
C SER A 988 1.94 23.99 -11.05
N GLY A 989 1.82 23.12 -10.02
CA GLY A 989 2.95 22.58 -9.25
C GLY A 989 3.71 21.48 -9.98
N VAL A 990 4.56 20.75 -9.25
CA VAL A 990 5.49 19.80 -9.85
C VAL A 990 4.80 18.50 -10.28
N ASP A 991 3.91 17.95 -9.45
CA ASP A 991 3.15 16.73 -9.76
C ASP A 991 1.90 16.63 -8.88
N PRO A 992 0.70 16.42 -9.45
CA PRO A 992 -0.56 16.35 -8.68
C PRO A 992 -0.69 15.11 -7.76
N GLU A 993 0.26 14.20 -7.72
CA GLU A 993 0.30 13.08 -6.77
C GLU A 993 1.20 13.31 -5.55
N ILE A 994 1.90 14.42 -5.48
CA ILE A 994 2.70 14.77 -4.30
C ILE A 994 1.80 14.87 -3.07
N ASN A 995 2.29 14.38 -1.95
CA ASN A 995 1.63 14.53 -0.67
C ASN A 995 2.66 14.61 0.47
N ALA A 996 2.89 15.80 0.96
CA ALA A 996 3.79 16.09 2.08
C ALA A 996 3.43 15.37 3.38
N PHE A 997 2.16 15.12 3.60
CA PHE A 997 1.68 14.35 4.75
C PHE A 997 1.79 12.82 4.56
N GLY A 998 2.36 12.39 3.44
CA GLY A 998 2.67 10.99 3.17
C GLY A 998 1.47 10.08 3.33
N GLN A 999 1.46 9.32 4.41
CA GLN A 999 0.44 8.31 4.69
C GLN A 999 -0.61 8.76 5.72
N ASP A 1000 -0.68 10.06 6.06
CA ASP A 1000 -1.72 10.58 6.95
C ASP A 1000 -3.12 10.17 6.47
N ASN A 1001 -4.05 10.12 7.40
CA ASN A 1001 -5.38 9.62 7.12
C ASN A 1001 -6.16 10.52 6.15
N PHE A 1002 -6.02 11.84 6.26
CA PHE A 1002 -6.75 12.83 5.49
C PHE A 1002 -5.93 14.01 5.01
N ALA A 1003 -4.89 14.38 5.74
CA ALA A 1003 -4.08 15.53 5.38
C ALA A 1003 -3.39 15.29 4.03
N THR A 1004 -3.48 16.28 3.16
CA THR A 1004 -2.90 16.27 1.82
C THR A 1004 -2.45 17.68 1.47
N SER A 1005 -1.25 17.81 0.94
CA SER A 1005 -0.70 19.07 0.42
C SER A 1005 0.48 18.75 -0.47
N ASP A 1006 0.72 19.57 -1.48
CA ASP A 1006 1.99 19.63 -2.20
C ASP A 1006 2.86 20.65 -1.48
N PHE A 1007 3.75 20.17 -0.61
CA PHE A 1007 4.62 21.03 0.16
C PHE A 1007 6.03 20.43 0.29
N GLU A 1008 7.00 21.02 -0.41
CA GLU A 1008 8.44 20.73 -0.30
C GLU A 1008 8.83 19.26 -0.44
N SER A 1009 7.97 18.45 -1.09
CA SER A 1009 8.18 17.01 -1.24
C SER A 1009 8.74 16.64 -2.60
N GLN A 1010 9.50 15.56 -2.66
CA GLN A 1010 10.00 15.03 -3.91
C GLN A 1010 8.88 14.39 -4.74
N PRO A 1011 8.72 14.76 -6.01
CA PRO A 1011 7.72 14.16 -6.89
C PRO A 1011 8.03 12.70 -7.23
N PRO A 1012 7.01 11.91 -7.69
CA PRO A 1012 7.19 10.53 -8.13
C PRO A 1012 8.23 10.41 -9.25
N VAL A 1013 9.23 9.54 -9.05
CA VAL A 1013 10.34 9.33 -9.98
C VAL A 1013 9.98 8.37 -11.13
N LYS A 1014 10.72 8.47 -12.23
CA LYS A 1014 10.66 7.55 -13.38
C LYS A 1014 11.65 6.41 -13.20
N TYR A 1015 11.22 5.20 -13.54
CA TYR A 1015 12.08 4.02 -13.57
C TYR A 1015 12.26 3.55 -15.02
N TYR A 1016 13.48 3.20 -15.38
CA TYR A 1016 13.83 2.53 -16.64
C TYR A 1016 14.60 1.27 -16.31
N THR A 1017 14.04 0.13 -16.60
CA THR A 1017 14.60 -1.16 -16.16
C THR A 1017 14.81 -2.12 -17.32
N VAL A 1018 15.85 -2.93 -17.19
CA VAL A 1018 16.13 -4.09 -18.04
C VAL A 1018 16.15 -5.31 -17.17
N ARG A 1019 15.35 -6.29 -17.48
CA ARG A 1019 15.25 -7.54 -16.72
C ARG A 1019 15.54 -8.75 -17.61
N LEU A 1020 16.37 -9.65 -17.09
CA LEU A 1020 16.66 -10.96 -17.65
C LEU A 1020 16.03 -12.04 -16.77
N ASN A 1021 15.24 -12.94 -17.35
CA ASN A 1021 14.72 -14.13 -16.69
C ASN A 1021 15.23 -15.39 -17.36
N VAL A 1022 15.69 -16.36 -16.56
CA VAL A 1022 16.19 -17.66 -17.03
C VAL A 1022 15.55 -18.78 -16.19
N GLY A 1023 14.82 -19.67 -16.85
CA GLY A 1023 14.23 -20.87 -16.22
C GLY A 1023 14.98 -22.15 -16.60
N PHE A 1024 15.23 -23.05 -15.66
CA PHE A 1024 15.86 -24.34 -15.88
C PHE A 1024 14.93 -25.51 -15.56
#